data_5155ed5159c95ee4dec03cff470d3930
#
_entry.id   5155ed5159c95ee4dec03cff470d3930
#
_cell.length_a   1.000
_cell.length_b   1.000
_cell.length_c   1.000
_cell.angle_alpha   90.00
_cell.angle_beta   90.00
_cell.angle_gamma   90.00
#
_symmetry.space_group_name_H-M   'P 1'
#
loop_
_entity.id
_entity.type
_entity.pdbx_description
1 polymer ?
#
loop_
_entity_poly.entity_id
_entity_poly.type
_entity_poly.pdbx_seq_one_letter_code
_entity_poly.pdbx_strand_id
1 'polypeptide(L)'
;MRSTMRSAGSRGVKNRCESALKRGIAHYHWRTVSAIFVGLDRLEGDARMDGWCDRDGRGFHVPDPNDLEARKVVRPRSTVRVLVVLVAAMTAASSRPPIARAQEVAPEVDVSASSTREVLDQFCVRCHNERTLVAGLALDTKDLTDVSAEAEAWERVIVKLRAQTMPPAGSPRPDQATYRAAASWLETAIDAVALVNPDPGRGETFHRLNRAEYRAAVRDLLAVDVDVAALLPADNTYEHGFDNNGELLSISPDLVSRYLSAARKISRLAVGIPPAGPAVATYRVHPGLLQDDRQDDRLSFGSRGGIAVRHYFPVDGEYTVKVRLHRNFSDYIIGFSTPQELDVRVDGEFVKRFPVGDADAVGQMAPLSFSGNIAGDPDWEYYMNTGDAGLEVRFPAKAGLRTVGVSFVRRLSETEGVLQPRNRGYGRFVDERYDENPGVEQVAIGGPYTVEGPGDTPSRREIFVCAPAVDDDGKACAGRILGRLARRAYRRPVTDRDVATLMDFYESGRRDGDFDAGVQFALERMLVDPDFLFRIERDPANITPETPYRLSAMELASRLSFFLWSSIPDDELLDAAISGRLTDPVVLEQQTRRLLSDPRSSALVDNFVSQWLRLRNLDSQQRESADYPEFDENLRHAFRRETELFVGSTIRDDRSLLELLSANYTFVNERLARHYGIGGVYGDRFRRVTLGENHPRGGLLGHGGLLMVTSHPNRTSPVLRGKWLLESMLGAPPPEPPPNVPGLPDRGEDGEPASVRDRLEQHRANPVCASCHAPMDPLGFALENFDAIGSWRTTSEAGLPIDSSGTMPSGVEFEGPAGLRAVLLSRDQEFAGAVTAKLLAYALGRGLEYYDRPSVRQILRASAPDEYRWSSIILGIVKSEPFQARRSRSDDVSLAASRAPASR
;
A
#
# COMPACT_ATOMS: atom_id res chain seq x y z
N MET A 1 51.36 44.44 -10.45
CA MET A 1 51.90 44.03 -11.74
C MET A 1 51.02 42.89 -12.25
N ARG A 2 50.07 43.15 -13.14
CA ARG A 2 50.09 42.99 -14.62
C ARG A 2 50.55 41.57 -14.94
N SER A 3 49.80 40.74 -15.67
CA SER A 3 48.99 40.94 -16.87
C SER A 3 48.24 39.66 -17.21
N THR A 4 46.96 39.77 -17.56
CA THR A 4 46.37 39.46 -18.87
C THR A 4 46.87 38.23 -19.66
N MET A 5 45.95 37.32 -19.92
CA MET A 5 45.63 36.61 -21.18
C MET A 5 44.65 35.48 -20.92
N ARG A 6 43.58 35.23 -21.49
CA ARG A 6 42.76 35.59 -22.66
C ARG A 6 41.59 34.59 -22.63
N SER A 7 40.43 35.14 -22.64
CA SER A 7 39.21 34.45 -23.00
C SER A 7 39.11 34.28 -24.51
N ALA A 8 39.10 33.06 -25.00
CA ALA A 8 38.54 32.74 -26.32
C ALA A 8 38.34 31.21 -26.41
N GLY A 9 37.11 30.77 -26.35
CA GLY A 9 36.86 29.33 -26.61
C GLY A 9 35.51 28.74 -26.19
N SER A 10 34.58 29.52 -25.59
CA SER A 10 33.33 28.92 -25.10
C SER A 10 32.02 29.49 -25.71
N ARG A 11 32.10 30.43 -26.64
CA ARG A 11 30.90 30.96 -27.32
C ARG A 11 30.52 30.25 -28.64
N GLY A 12 31.35 29.38 -29.16
CA GLY A 12 31.11 28.67 -30.41
C GLY A 12 30.29 27.38 -30.31
N VAL A 13 30.17 26.80 -29.13
CA VAL A 13 29.51 25.50 -28.93
C VAL A 13 28.06 25.67 -28.47
N LYS A 14 27.73 26.71 -27.71
CA LYS A 14 26.35 26.98 -27.29
C LYS A 14 25.40 27.33 -28.43
N ASN A 15 25.86 28.07 -29.43
CA ASN A 15 25.03 28.47 -30.58
C ASN A 15 24.80 27.39 -31.64
N ARG A 16 25.52 26.25 -31.57
CA ARG A 16 25.25 25.11 -32.46
C ARG A 16 24.25 24.12 -31.85
N CYS A 17 24.14 24.05 -30.57
CA CYS A 17 23.13 23.17 -29.94
C CYS A 17 21.72 23.78 -29.94
N GLU A 18 21.57 25.09 -29.80
CA GLU A 18 20.24 25.73 -29.88
C GLU A 18 19.66 25.77 -31.31
N SER A 19 20.49 25.77 -32.35
CA SER A 19 20.00 25.72 -33.74
C SER A 19 19.67 24.32 -34.24
N ALA A 20 20.14 23.26 -33.53
CA ALA A 20 19.78 21.87 -33.80
C ALA A 20 18.48 21.48 -33.12
N LEU A 21 18.22 21.98 -31.91
CA LEU A 21 16.96 21.75 -31.19
C LEU A 21 15.76 22.43 -31.84
N LYS A 22 15.94 23.65 -32.36
CA LYS A 22 14.84 24.36 -33.06
C LYS A 22 14.52 23.81 -34.45
N ARG A 23 15.41 23.03 -35.09
CA ARG A 23 15.15 22.35 -36.36
C ARG A 23 14.56 20.93 -36.18
N GLY A 24 14.73 20.30 -35.03
CA GLY A 24 14.16 18.99 -34.74
C GLY A 24 12.67 19.04 -34.39
N ILE A 25 12.22 20.08 -33.71
CA ILE A 25 10.83 20.24 -33.24
C ILE A 25 9.90 20.68 -34.40
N ALA A 26 10.40 21.41 -35.40
CA ALA A 26 9.58 21.84 -36.53
C ALA A 26 9.28 20.73 -37.55
N HIS A 27 10.01 19.60 -37.55
CA HIS A 27 9.79 18.51 -38.50
C HIS A 27 8.88 17.39 -37.99
N TYR A 28 8.59 17.34 -36.66
CA TYR A 28 7.70 16.32 -36.09
C TYR A 28 6.22 16.75 -36.06
N HIS A 29 5.94 18.05 -36.08
CA HIS A 29 4.56 18.58 -36.06
C HIS A 29 3.85 18.65 -37.42
N TRP A 30 4.57 18.57 -38.53
CA TRP A 30 3.96 18.70 -39.87
C TRP A 30 3.58 17.36 -40.53
N ARG A 31 4.08 16.24 -40.05
CA ARG A 31 3.71 14.94 -40.65
C ARG A 31 2.46 14.30 -40.03
N THR A 32 2.08 14.70 -38.83
CA THR A 32 0.89 14.16 -38.13
C THR A 32 -0.39 14.94 -38.45
N VAL A 33 -0.28 16.20 -38.85
CA VAL A 33 -1.44 17.04 -39.21
C VAL A 33 -1.88 16.87 -40.66
N SER A 34 -0.99 16.45 -41.57
CA SER A 34 -1.35 16.20 -43.01
C SER A 34 -2.05 14.86 -43.25
N ALA A 35 -2.07 13.94 -42.29
CA ALA A 35 -2.75 12.66 -42.47
C ALA A 35 -4.24 12.68 -42.06
N ILE A 36 -4.68 13.72 -41.37
CA ILE A 36 -6.09 13.87 -40.91
C ILE A 36 -6.94 14.68 -41.90
N PHE A 37 -6.34 15.43 -42.83
CA PHE A 37 -7.08 16.27 -43.76
C PHE A 37 -7.30 15.68 -45.15
N VAL A 38 -6.90 14.44 -45.44
CA VAL A 38 -7.10 13.79 -46.76
C VAL A 38 -8.25 12.76 -46.74
N GLY A 39 -8.93 12.58 -45.63
CA GLY A 39 -9.98 11.54 -45.43
C GLY A 39 -11.43 12.03 -45.56
N LEU A 40 -11.70 13.31 -45.81
CA LEU A 40 -13.06 13.87 -45.72
C LEU A 40 -13.64 14.45 -47.04
N ASP A 41 -13.07 14.15 -48.17
CA ASP A 41 -13.55 14.69 -49.47
C ASP A 41 -14.05 13.59 -50.44
N ARG A 42 -14.77 12.61 -49.96
CA ARG A 42 -15.58 11.71 -50.82
C ARG A 42 -16.61 10.97 -49.95
N LEU A 43 -17.76 11.55 -49.77
CA LEU A 43 -19.07 10.87 -49.60
C LEU A 43 -20.20 11.94 -49.56
N GLU A 44 -20.41 12.63 -50.68
CA GLU A 44 -21.74 13.16 -51.01
C GLU A 44 -22.42 12.09 -51.87
N GLY A 45 -23.46 11.50 -51.40
CA GLY A 45 -24.31 10.54 -52.06
C GLY A 45 -25.59 10.36 -51.35
N ASP A 46 -26.63 10.95 -51.87
CA ASP A 46 -28.04 10.92 -51.53
C ASP A 46 -28.54 9.60 -50.89
N ALA A 47 -29.13 9.71 -49.69
CA ALA A 47 -30.13 8.74 -49.26
C ALA A 47 -31.24 9.45 -48.45
N ARG A 48 -32.40 9.58 -49.10
CA ARG A 48 -33.65 10.10 -48.56
C ARG A 48 -34.11 9.25 -47.36
N MET A 49 -34.47 9.93 -46.28
CA MET A 49 -35.35 9.38 -45.26
C MET A 49 -36.78 9.38 -45.75
N ASP A 50 -37.34 8.23 -45.92
CA ASP A 50 -38.79 8.03 -46.02
C ASP A 50 -39.17 6.75 -45.29
N GLY A 51 -40.07 6.90 -44.34
CA GLY A 51 -40.99 5.88 -43.92
C GLY A 51 -40.81 5.21 -42.57
N TRP A 52 -41.34 5.82 -41.55
CA TRP A 52 -42.02 5.09 -40.45
C TRP A 52 -43.15 5.93 -39.91
N CYS A 53 -44.29 5.87 -40.57
CA CYS A 53 -45.62 6.15 -39.99
C CYS A 53 -46.49 4.98 -40.36
N ASP A 54 -47.00 4.25 -39.39
CA ASP A 54 -47.97 3.19 -39.61
C ASP A 54 -49.38 3.85 -39.75
N ARG A 55 -50.12 3.31 -40.67
CA ARG A 55 -51.48 3.72 -40.98
C ARG A 55 -52.36 3.18 -39.86
N ASP A 56 -52.74 3.96 -38.94
CA ASP A 56 -54.05 4.00 -38.23
C ASP A 56 -53.93 4.81 -36.94
N GLY A 57 -54.28 6.07 -37.01
CA GLY A 57 -54.28 7.00 -35.90
C GLY A 57 -55.13 6.56 -34.71
N ARG A 58 -54.55 5.86 -33.72
CA ARG A 58 -55.14 5.71 -32.38
C ARG A 58 -54.06 5.86 -31.31
N GLY A 59 -54.22 6.91 -30.50
CA GLY A 59 -53.39 7.22 -29.34
C GLY A 59 -53.56 6.19 -28.24
N PHE A 60 -52.44 5.83 -27.59
CA PHE A 60 -52.44 5.07 -26.35
C PHE A 60 -52.75 5.98 -25.16
N HIS A 61 -53.76 5.56 -24.42
CA HIS A 61 -54.25 6.21 -23.19
C HIS A 61 -53.37 5.79 -22.02
N VAL A 62 -52.87 6.77 -21.27
CA VAL A 62 -52.16 6.56 -20.01
C VAL A 62 -53.20 6.69 -18.89
N PRO A 63 -53.32 5.71 -17.97
CA PRO A 63 -54.24 5.83 -16.83
C PRO A 63 -53.64 6.68 -15.70
N ASP A 64 -54.52 7.49 -15.06
CA ASP A 64 -54.33 8.40 -13.96
C ASP A 64 -54.01 7.65 -12.63
N PRO A 65 -53.11 8.14 -11.76
CA PRO A 65 -52.67 7.45 -10.54
C PRO A 65 -53.59 7.57 -9.31
N ASN A 66 -54.85 7.96 -9.42
CA ASN A 66 -55.70 8.31 -8.25
C ASN A 66 -56.84 7.35 -7.93
N ASP A 67 -56.80 6.06 -8.32
CA ASP A 67 -57.88 5.12 -7.95
C ASP A 67 -57.34 3.88 -7.25
N LEU A 68 -57.14 3.97 -5.93
CA LEU A 68 -57.01 2.82 -5.02
C LEU A 68 -57.49 3.17 -3.62
N GLU A 69 -58.81 3.23 -3.47
CA GLU A 69 -59.48 3.13 -2.15
C GLU A 69 -59.97 1.71 -1.87
N ALA A 70 -59.60 1.24 -0.68
CA ALA A 70 -60.32 0.33 0.21
C ALA A 70 -60.75 -1.06 -0.28
N ARG A 71 -60.01 -2.10 0.09
CA ARG A 71 -60.69 -3.37 0.50
C ARG A 71 -60.12 -3.91 1.82
N LYS A 72 -61.06 -4.16 2.70
CA LYS A 72 -61.01 -4.58 4.09
C LYS A 72 -60.27 -5.88 4.36
N VAL A 73 -59.55 -5.86 5.46
CA VAL A 73 -58.98 -6.99 6.19
C VAL A 73 -60.09 -7.90 6.75
N VAL A 74 -60.05 -9.16 6.42
CA VAL A 74 -60.77 -10.24 7.15
C VAL A 74 -59.72 -11.25 7.62
N ARG A 75 -59.52 -11.37 8.90
CA ARG A 75 -58.84 -12.49 9.57
C ARG A 75 -59.72 -13.71 9.63
N PRO A 76 -59.18 -14.93 9.48
CA PRO A 76 -59.69 -16.05 10.24
C PRO A 76 -58.61 -16.60 11.21
N ARG A 77 -59.09 -16.78 12.43
CA ARG A 77 -58.45 -17.60 13.48
C ARG A 77 -58.81 -19.10 13.26
N SER A 78 -57.88 -19.96 13.73
CA SER A 78 -58.07 -21.43 13.94
C SER A 78 -57.76 -22.33 12.75
N THR A 79 -56.50 -22.83 12.71
CA THR A 79 -56.13 -24.24 12.34
C THR A 79 -54.66 -24.49 12.67
N VAL A 80 -54.35 -24.58 13.96
CA VAL A 80 -53.04 -25.03 14.48
C VAL A 80 -53.31 -26.16 15.44
N ARG A 81 -53.90 -27.29 15.01
CA ARG A 81 -54.02 -28.51 15.81
C ARG A 81 -54.04 -29.83 15.03
N VAL A 82 -53.74 -29.83 13.71
CA VAL A 82 -53.77 -31.12 12.94
C VAL A 82 -52.42 -31.44 12.25
N LEU A 83 -51.38 -30.63 12.41
CA LEU A 83 -50.11 -30.89 11.73
C LEU A 83 -49.02 -31.57 12.62
N VAL A 84 -49.31 -31.86 13.87
CA VAL A 84 -48.36 -32.51 14.79
C VAL A 84 -48.44 -34.05 14.79
N VAL A 85 -49.51 -34.66 14.28
CA VAL A 85 -49.70 -36.11 14.27
C VAL A 85 -49.25 -36.75 12.96
N LEU A 86 -49.03 -36.04 11.89
CA LEU A 86 -48.56 -36.60 10.61
C LEU A 86 -47.04 -36.58 10.43
N VAL A 87 -46.30 -35.85 11.24
CA VAL A 87 -44.82 -35.86 11.22
C VAL A 87 -44.22 -37.02 12.04
N ALA A 88 -44.96 -37.58 13.02
CA ALA A 88 -44.51 -38.72 13.80
C ALA A 88 -44.70 -40.11 13.13
N ALA A 89 -45.43 -40.19 12.04
CA ALA A 89 -45.64 -41.44 11.28
C ALA A 89 -44.75 -41.65 10.06
N MET A 90 -43.92 -40.64 9.69
CA MET A 90 -42.97 -40.76 8.57
C MET A 90 -41.50 -40.93 8.97
N THR A 91 -41.20 -41.04 10.26
CA THR A 91 -39.85 -41.26 10.79
C THR A 91 -39.56 -42.74 11.15
N ALA A 92 -40.44 -43.68 10.88
CA ALA A 92 -40.26 -45.10 11.25
C ALA A 92 -40.04 -46.05 10.03
N ALA A 93 -39.81 -45.56 8.81
CA ALA A 93 -39.72 -46.41 7.64
C ALA A 93 -38.48 -46.17 6.73
N SER A 94 -37.36 -45.67 7.28
CA SER A 94 -36.10 -45.61 6.50
C SER A 94 -34.86 -45.73 7.37
N SER A 95 -34.80 -46.74 8.21
CA SER A 95 -33.52 -47.26 8.73
C SER A 95 -32.95 -48.30 7.74
N ARG A 96 -32.44 -47.82 6.62
CA ARG A 96 -31.41 -48.56 5.90
C ARG A 96 -30.08 -48.24 6.60
N PRO A 97 -29.28 -49.30 6.97
CA PRO A 97 -27.93 -49.06 7.48
C PRO A 97 -27.14 -48.24 6.45
N PRO A 98 -26.33 -47.27 6.87
CA PRO A 98 -25.43 -46.61 5.96
C PRO A 98 -24.54 -47.68 5.33
N ILE A 99 -24.59 -47.82 4.03
CA ILE A 99 -23.56 -48.53 3.28
C ILE A 99 -22.29 -47.74 3.63
N ALA A 100 -21.45 -48.30 4.50
CA ALA A 100 -20.11 -47.86 4.73
C ALA A 100 -19.44 -47.85 3.35
N ARG A 101 -19.36 -46.67 2.71
CA ARG A 101 -18.40 -46.47 1.65
C ARG A 101 -17.07 -46.80 2.28
N ALA A 102 -16.49 -47.91 1.96
CA ALA A 102 -15.11 -48.20 2.20
C ALA A 102 -14.37 -46.94 1.62
N GLN A 103 -13.88 -46.03 2.49
CA GLN A 103 -12.81 -45.18 2.09
C GLN A 103 -11.74 -46.16 1.61
N GLU A 104 -11.47 -46.15 0.32
CA GLU A 104 -10.21 -46.66 -0.19
C GLU A 104 -9.15 -45.91 0.65
N VAL A 105 -8.55 -46.63 1.59
CA VAL A 105 -7.35 -46.19 2.28
C VAL A 105 -6.34 -46.07 1.15
N ALA A 106 -6.08 -44.86 0.71
CA ALA A 106 -4.99 -44.60 -0.19
C ALA A 106 -3.75 -45.31 0.40
N PRO A 107 -2.95 -46.00 -0.42
CA PRO A 107 -1.77 -46.69 0.06
C PRO A 107 -0.94 -45.70 0.86
N GLU A 108 -0.59 -46.05 2.11
CA GLU A 108 0.23 -45.27 2.99
C GLU A 108 1.59 -45.12 2.26
N VAL A 109 1.88 -43.91 1.75
CA VAL A 109 3.14 -43.66 1.03
C VAL A 109 4.23 -43.72 2.09
N ASP A 110 5.20 -44.64 1.88
CA ASP A 110 6.37 -44.76 2.77
C ASP A 110 7.12 -43.44 2.83
N VAL A 111 7.23 -42.83 4.02
CA VAL A 111 7.91 -41.54 4.28
C VAL A 111 9.26 -41.84 4.94
N SER A 112 10.24 -42.19 4.10
CA SER A 112 11.58 -42.57 4.56
C SER A 112 12.69 -41.92 3.70
N ALA A 113 13.91 -41.98 4.16
CA ALA A 113 15.09 -41.57 3.39
C ALA A 113 15.20 -42.36 2.08
N SER A 114 14.93 -43.70 2.15
CA SER A 114 15.01 -44.55 0.98
C SER A 114 13.96 -44.21 -0.05
N SER A 115 12.69 -44.06 0.35
CA SER A 115 11.61 -43.71 -0.57
C SER A 115 11.81 -42.30 -1.18
N THR A 116 12.32 -41.33 -0.36
CA THR A 116 12.69 -39.99 -0.87
C THR A 116 13.84 -40.08 -1.88
N ARG A 117 14.85 -40.93 -1.66
CA ARG A 117 15.96 -41.16 -2.60
C ARG A 117 15.42 -41.72 -3.94
N GLU A 118 14.54 -42.72 -3.88
CA GLU A 118 13.91 -43.25 -5.09
C GLU A 118 13.16 -42.18 -5.89
N VAL A 119 12.41 -41.29 -5.22
CA VAL A 119 11.74 -40.18 -5.89
C VAL A 119 12.74 -39.23 -6.57
N LEU A 120 13.82 -38.88 -5.89
CA LEU A 120 14.86 -38.03 -6.45
C LEU A 120 15.55 -38.66 -7.65
N ASP A 121 15.88 -39.96 -7.54
CA ASP A 121 16.55 -40.70 -8.64
C ASP A 121 15.65 -40.84 -9.86
N GLN A 122 14.36 -41.12 -9.65
CA GLN A 122 13.39 -41.32 -10.72
C GLN A 122 13.06 -40.01 -11.46
N PHE A 123 12.87 -38.90 -10.73
CA PHE A 123 12.27 -37.69 -11.28
C PHE A 123 13.21 -36.48 -11.37
N CYS A 124 14.31 -36.43 -10.59
CA CYS A 124 15.14 -35.24 -10.46
C CYS A 124 16.58 -35.40 -11.00
N VAL A 125 17.24 -36.54 -10.69
CA VAL A 125 18.66 -36.81 -11.05
C VAL A 125 18.91 -36.79 -12.54
N ARG A 126 17.90 -37.05 -13.37
CA ARG A 126 18.04 -36.94 -14.83
C ARG A 126 18.57 -35.60 -15.30
N CYS A 127 18.21 -34.51 -14.61
CA CYS A 127 18.62 -33.15 -14.93
C CYS A 127 19.59 -32.56 -13.88
N HIS A 128 19.43 -32.94 -12.60
CA HIS A 128 20.21 -32.45 -11.48
C HIS A 128 21.24 -33.50 -11.04
N ASN A 129 22.30 -33.67 -11.81
CA ASN A 129 23.41 -34.55 -11.53
C ASN A 129 24.75 -33.86 -11.82
N GLU A 130 25.88 -34.44 -11.34
CA GLU A 130 27.23 -33.88 -11.50
C GLU A 130 27.59 -33.52 -12.96
N ARG A 131 27.04 -34.25 -13.94
CA ARG A 131 27.39 -34.07 -15.35
C ARG A 131 26.63 -32.90 -15.99
N THR A 132 25.35 -32.74 -15.65
CA THR A 132 24.47 -31.74 -16.27
C THR A 132 24.37 -30.45 -15.47
N LEU A 133 24.49 -30.51 -14.14
CA LEU A 133 24.50 -29.39 -13.19
C LEU A 133 23.43 -28.33 -13.48
N VAL A 134 22.21 -28.73 -13.86
CA VAL A 134 21.14 -27.79 -14.16
C VAL A 134 20.87 -26.92 -12.91
N ALA A 135 20.91 -25.61 -13.08
CA ALA A 135 20.85 -24.60 -12.00
C ALA A 135 21.90 -24.81 -10.89
N GLY A 136 23.06 -25.39 -11.22
CA GLY A 136 24.15 -25.62 -10.28
C GLY A 136 23.86 -26.70 -9.22
N LEU A 137 22.87 -27.57 -9.45
CA LEU A 137 22.39 -28.53 -8.47
C LEU A 137 22.69 -29.99 -8.94
N ALA A 138 23.42 -30.74 -8.12
CA ALA A 138 23.67 -32.17 -8.30
C ALA A 138 23.00 -32.93 -7.14
N LEU A 139 21.92 -33.64 -7.39
CA LEU A 139 21.15 -34.37 -6.37
C LEU A 139 21.60 -35.84 -6.25
N ASP A 140 22.36 -36.33 -7.22
CA ASP A 140 22.91 -37.69 -7.21
C ASP A 140 24.04 -37.86 -6.17
N THR A 141 24.75 -36.77 -5.82
CA THR A 141 25.86 -36.79 -4.86
C THR A 141 25.44 -36.35 -3.45
N LYS A 142 24.21 -35.85 -3.27
CA LYS A 142 23.78 -35.35 -1.96
C LYS A 142 23.33 -36.47 -1.03
N ASP A 143 23.86 -36.41 0.19
CA ASP A 143 23.57 -37.39 1.24
C ASP A 143 22.25 -37.07 1.95
N LEU A 144 21.34 -38.02 2.02
CA LEU A 144 20.10 -37.93 2.76
C LEU A 144 20.21 -38.40 4.23
N THR A 145 21.40 -38.94 4.63
CA THR A 145 21.63 -39.30 6.05
C THR A 145 22.03 -38.07 6.86
N ASP A 146 22.56 -37.05 6.22
CA ASP A 146 22.87 -35.75 6.83
C ASP A 146 22.39 -34.60 5.94
N VAL A 147 21.06 -34.37 5.97
CA VAL A 147 20.45 -33.28 5.22
C VAL A 147 20.87 -31.90 5.71
N SER A 148 21.37 -31.79 6.94
CA SER A 148 21.77 -30.51 7.55
C SER A 148 23.04 -29.93 6.95
N ALA A 149 23.96 -30.76 6.47
CA ALA A 149 25.18 -30.30 5.81
C ALA A 149 24.94 -29.46 4.56
N GLU A 150 23.76 -29.65 3.91
CA GLU A 150 23.37 -28.93 2.70
C GLU A 150 21.93 -28.38 2.79
N ALA A 151 21.52 -27.95 3.98
CA ALA A 151 20.17 -27.49 4.27
C ALA A 151 19.67 -26.41 3.28
N GLU A 152 20.52 -25.49 2.84
CA GLU A 152 20.16 -24.46 1.85
C GLU A 152 19.69 -25.07 0.51
N ALA A 153 20.40 -26.09 0.02
CA ALA A 153 20.02 -26.76 -1.22
C ALA A 153 18.70 -27.54 -1.04
N TRP A 154 18.54 -28.23 0.09
CA TRP A 154 17.33 -28.97 0.39
C TRP A 154 16.11 -28.07 0.59
N GLU A 155 16.24 -26.92 1.25
CA GLU A 155 15.14 -25.95 1.36
C GLU A 155 14.69 -25.42 -0.02
N ARG A 156 15.61 -25.20 -0.94
CA ARG A 156 15.27 -24.84 -2.33
C ARG A 156 14.51 -25.99 -3.03
N VAL A 157 14.89 -27.24 -2.78
CA VAL A 157 14.17 -28.43 -3.30
C VAL A 157 12.77 -28.51 -2.70
N ILE A 158 12.62 -28.35 -1.38
CA ILE A 158 11.33 -28.36 -0.68
C ILE A 158 10.37 -27.33 -1.30
N VAL A 159 10.82 -26.08 -1.48
CA VAL A 159 10.00 -25.02 -2.09
C VAL A 159 9.49 -25.44 -3.48
N LYS A 160 10.34 -26.07 -4.30
CA LYS A 160 9.95 -26.53 -5.64
C LYS A 160 9.01 -27.74 -5.62
N LEU A 161 9.18 -28.64 -4.66
CA LEU A 161 8.28 -29.78 -4.45
C LEU A 161 6.89 -29.31 -3.94
N ARG A 162 6.85 -28.44 -2.94
CA ARG A 162 5.61 -27.86 -2.41
C ARG A 162 4.84 -27.07 -3.46
N ALA A 163 5.53 -26.21 -4.19
CA ALA A 163 4.94 -25.45 -5.28
C ALA A 163 4.61 -26.31 -6.51
N GLN A 164 5.07 -27.56 -6.55
CA GLN A 164 4.93 -28.48 -7.70
C GLN A 164 5.45 -27.85 -9.01
N THR A 165 6.49 -27.02 -8.93
CA THR A 165 7.09 -26.38 -10.10
C THR A 165 8.20 -27.23 -10.72
N MET A 166 8.68 -28.27 -10.01
CA MET A 166 9.64 -29.26 -10.48
C MET A 166 9.12 -30.68 -10.24
N PRO A 167 9.34 -31.62 -11.18
CA PRO A 167 9.90 -31.47 -12.52
C PRO A 167 9.09 -30.52 -13.41
N PRO A 168 9.73 -29.91 -14.44
CA PRO A 168 9.05 -28.96 -15.31
C PRO A 168 7.90 -29.62 -16.12
N ALA A 169 6.98 -28.79 -16.62
CA ALA A 169 5.87 -29.27 -17.46
C ALA A 169 6.41 -30.05 -18.65
N GLY A 170 5.72 -31.16 -18.98
CA GLY A 170 6.13 -32.08 -20.05
C GLY A 170 7.14 -33.15 -19.64
N SER A 171 7.69 -33.10 -18.43
CA SER A 171 8.51 -34.16 -17.85
C SER A 171 7.65 -35.13 -17.01
N PRO A 172 8.09 -36.41 -16.83
CA PRO A 172 7.46 -37.32 -15.87
C PRO A 172 7.43 -36.69 -14.47
N ARG A 173 6.29 -36.80 -13.77
CA ARG A 173 6.08 -36.14 -12.46
C ARG A 173 5.58 -37.13 -11.43
N PRO A 174 5.92 -37.01 -10.15
CA PRO A 174 5.29 -37.75 -9.05
C PRO A 174 3.79 -37.37 -8.95
N ASP A 175 3.02 -38.27 -8.36
CA ASP A 175 1.67 -37.94 -7.90
C ASP A 175 1.70 -37.00 -6.68
N GLN A 176 0.53 -36.46 -6.32
CA GLN A 176 0.43 -35.48 -5.22
C GLN A 176 0.83 -36.05 -3.86
N ALA A 177 0.55 -37.32 -3.58
CA ALA A 177 0.88 -37.98 -2.33
C ALA A 177 2.41 -38.12 -2.22
N THR A 178 3.06 -38.56 -3.29
CA THR A 178 4.51 -38.68 -3.40
C THR A 178 5.23 -37.34 -3.25
N TYR A 179 4.72 -36.25 -3.88
CA TYR A 179 5.26 -34.91 -3.66
C TYR A 179 5.22 -34.50 -2.18
N ARG A 180 4.06 -34.72 -1.53
CA ARG A 180 3.87 -34.38 -0.12
C ARG A 180 4.77 -35.20 0.79
N ALA A 181 4.88 -36.50 0.54
CA ALA A 181 5.70 -37.41 1.33
C ALA A 181 7.19 -37.02 1.26
N ALA A 182 7.73 -36.81 0.07
CA ALA A 182 9.15 -36.43 -0.11
C ALA A 182 9.45 -35.03 0.53
N ALA A 183 8.59 -34.05 0.30
CA ALA A 183 8.74 -32.72 0.92
C ALA A 183 8.65 -32.79 2.45
N SER A 184 7.66 -33.51 3.00
CA SER A 184 7.49 -33.64 4.45
C SER A 184 8.62 -34.38 5.13
N TRP A 185 9.19 -35.39 4.46
CA TRP A 185 10.35 -36.08 5.00
C TRP A 185 11.57 -35.13 5.10
N LEU A 186 11.90 -34.40 4.02
CA LEU A 186 12.98 -33.43 4.01
C LEU A 186 12.78 -32.33 5.08
N GLU A 187 11.58 -31.79 5.16
CA GLU A 187 11.22 -30.77 6.19
C GLU A 187 11.42 -31.32 7.59
N THR A 188 10.94 -32.54 7.88
CA THR A 188 11.07 -33.16 9.19
C THR A 188 12.52 -33.41 9.57
N ALA A 189 13.33 -33.87 8.62
CA ALA A 189 14.75 -34.13 8.84
C ALA A 189 15.54 -32.83 9.12
N ILE A 190 15.29 -31.76 8.37
CA ILE A 190 15.90 -30.45 8.62
C ILE A 190 15.42 -29.85 9.94
N ASP A 191 14.12 -29.89 10.21
CA ASP A 191 13.52 -29.32 11.41
C ASP A 191 14.02 -30.04 12.69
N ALA A 192 14.27 -31.35 12.64
CA ALA A 192 14.83 -32.08 13.76
C ALA A 192 16.22 -31.60 14.16
N VAL A 193 17.08 -31.27 13.18
CA VAL A 193 18.41 -30.72 13.44
C VAL A 193 18.30 -29.27 13.92
N ALA A 194 17.42 -28.46 13.33
CA ALA A 194 17.22 -27.08 13.72
C ALA A 194 16.67 -26.92 15.14
N LEU A 195 15.92 -27.91 15.64
CA LEU A 195 15.45 -27.94 17.04
C LEU A 195 16.59 -28.14 18.05
N VAL A 196 17.63 -28.89 17.67
CA VAL A 196 18.79 -29.16 18.53
C VAL A 196 19.84 -28.06 18.42
N ASN A 197 20.06 -27.55 17.21
CA ASN A 197 21.02 -26.51 16.88
C ASN A 197 20.31 -25.37 16.15
N PRO A 198 19.55 -24.51 16.85
CA PRO A 198 18.84 -23.43 16.21
C PRO A 198 19.82 -22.36 15.69
N ASP A 199 19.62 -21.92 14.44
CA ASP A 199 20.30 -20.77 13.88
C ASP A 199 19.33 -19.59 13.76
N PRO A 200 19.44 -18.59 14.66
CA PRO A 200 18.56 -17.40 14.60
C PRO A 200 18.96 -16.44 13.47
N GLY A 201 20.06 -16.70 12.80
CA GLY A 201 20.61 -15.77 11.83
C GLY A 201 21.16 -14.48 12.44
N ARG A 202 21.49 -13.55 11.56
CA ARG A 202 22.02 -12.25 11.95
C ARG A 202 21.40 -11.14 11.09
N GLY A 203 20.88 -10.10 11.74
CA GLY A 203 20.53 -8.83 11.11
C GLY A 203 21.66 -7.80 11.29
N GLU A 204 21.50 -6.63 10.68
CA GLU A 204 22.44 -5.52 10.85
C GLU A 204 22.52 -5.06 12.31
N THR A 205 23.76 -4.78 12.76
CA THR A 205 24.01 -4.27 14.13
C THR A 205 23.42 -2.87 14.31
N PHE A 206 23.47 -2.04 13.28
CA PHE A 206 22.95 -0.69 13.24
C PHE A 206 21.81 -0.61 12.24
N HIS A 207 20.61 -0.83 12.69
CA HIS A 207 19.43 -0.76 11.87
C HIS A 207 18.83 0.64 11.95
N ARG A 208 19.03 1.46 10.90
CA ARG A 208 18.50 2.82 10.84
C ARG A 208 16.96 2.80 10.77
N LEU A 209 16.31 3.73 11.45
CA LEU A 209 14.87 3.93 11.27
C LEU A 209 14.59 4.36 9.83
N ASN A 210 13.62 3.72 9.20
CA ASN A 210 13.11 4.17 7.92
C ASN A 210 12.23 5.42 8.11
N ARG A 211 11.79 6.04 7.03
CA ARG A 211 11.00 7.28 7.06
C ARG A 211 9.68 7.12 7.83
N ALA A 212 9.00 5.99 7.73
CA ALA A 212 7.75 5.73 8.45
C ALA A 212 8.01 5.52 9.95
N GLU A 213 9.03 4.76 10.30
CA GLU A 213 9.45 4.52 11.69
C GLU A 213 9.91 5.83 12.35
N TYR A 214 10.68 6.67 11.65
CA TYR A 214 11.12 7.98 12.15
C TYR A 214 9.92 8.88 12.44
N ARG A 215 8.94 8.96 11.52
CA ARG A 215 7.69 9.72 11.73
C ARG A 215 6.95 9.25 12.98
N ALA A 216 6.74 7.94 13.09
CA ALA A 216 6.01 7.35 14.21
C ALA A 216 6.77 7.54 15.54
N ALA A 217 8.10 7.37 15.54
CA ALA A 217 8.93 7.62 16.73
C ALA A 217 8.87 9.08 17.18
N VAL A 218 8.94 10.05 16.29
CA VAL A 218 8.79 11.49 16.58
C VAL A 218 7.40 11.78 17.13
N ARG A 219 6.35 11.27 16.48
CA ARG A 219 4.96 11.44 16.93
C ARG A 219 4.76 10.93 18.36
N ASP A 220 5.25 9.74 18.64
CA ASP A 220 5.02 9.09 19.93
C ASP A 220 5.94 9.64 21.03
N LEU A 221 7.13 10.17 20.67
CA LEU A 221 8.03 10.83 21.62
C LEU A 221 7.58 12.23 22.01
N LEU A 222 7.13 13.03 21.02
CA LEU A 222 6.92 14.47 21.17
C LEU A 222 5.47 14.91 20.93
N ALA A 223 4.55 14.00 20.62
CA ALA A 223 3.17 14.30 20.20
C ALA A 223 3.09 15.29 19.03
N VAL A 224 4.04 15.22 18.09
CA VAL A 224 4.10 16.05 16.88
C VAL A 224 3.99 15.15 15.66
N ASP A 225 2.94 15.30 14.87
CA ASP A 225 2.79 14.61 13.59
C ASP A 225 3.21 15.54 12.46
N VAL A 226 4.33 15.21 11.82
CA VAL A 226 4.93 15.98 10.73
C VAL A 226 4.92 15.20 9.41
N ASP A 227 4.84 15.92 8.30
CA ASP A 227 5.07 15.33 6.98
C ASP A 227 6.57 15.08 6.79
N VAL A 228 6.99 13.88 7.14
CA VAL A 228 8.39 13.44 7.02
C VAL A 228 8.79 13.27 5.55
N ALA A 229 7.84 13.05 4.64
CA ALA A 229 8.13 12.93 3.21
C ALA A 229 8.67 14.25 2.62
N ALA A 230 8.27 15.37 3.18
CA ALA A 230 8.82 16.69 2.83
C ALA A 230 10.20 16.98 3.48
N LEU A 231 10.62 16.17 4.45
CA LEU A 231 11.87 16.37 5.21
C LEU A 231 12.97 15.40 4.80
N LEU A 232 12.64 14.14 4.59
CA LEU A 232 13.55 13.03 4.33
C LEU A 232 13.26 12.39 2.96
N PRO A 233 14.28 11.92 2.24
CA PRO A 233 14.10 11.18 0.99
C PRO A 233 13.37 9.86 1.23
N ALA A 234 12.86 9.24 0.16
CA ALA A 234 12.35 7.88 0.22
C ALA A 234 13.47 6.90 0.56
N ASP A 235 13.13 5.87 1.31
CA ASP A 235 14.05 4.77 1.61
C ASP A 235 14.14 3.83 0.41
N ASN A 236 15.31 3.21 0.24
CA ASN A 236 15.52 2.20 -0.79
C ASN A 236 14.78 0.91 -0.42
N THR A 237 14.20 0.28 -1.43
CA THR A 237 13.60 -1.05 -1.32
C THR A 237 14.12 -1.93 -2.44
N TYR A 238 14.27 -3.23 -2.20
CA TYR A 238 14.35 -4.17 -3.31
C TYR A 238 13.00 -4.29 -3.99
N GLU A 239 12.97 -4.74 -5.24
CA GLU A 239 11.75 -4.87 -6.05
C GLU A 239 10.62 -5.65 -5.32
N HIS A 240 10.97 -6.54 -4.40
CA HIS A 240 10.04 -7.39 -3.64
C HIS A 240 10.28 -7.37 -2.13
N GLY A 241 11.05 -6.41 -1.61
CA GLY A 241 11.41 -6.27 -0.19
C GLY A 241 10.58 -5.24 0.56
N PHE A 242 10.84 -5.16 1.87
CA PHE A 242 10.28 -4.16 2.76
C PHE A 242 11.26 -2.99 2.94
N ASP A 243 10.73 -1.78 3.13
CA ASP A 243 11.52 -0.56 3.34
C ASP A 243 12.15 -0.47 4.75
N ASN A 244 11.86 -1.44 5.61
CA ASN A 244 12.50 -1.62 6.91
C ASN A 244 13.65 -2.66 6.88
N ASN A 245 14.15 -3.05 5.73
CA ASN A 245 15.32 -3.94 5.66
C ASN A 245 16.60 -3.17 6.00
N GLY A 246 17.25 -3.55 7.12
CA GLY A 246 18.45 -2.89 7.66
C GLY A 246 19.63 -2.85 6.70
N GLU A 247 19.80 -3.86 5.85
CA GLU A 247 20.86 -3.94 4.85
C GLU A 247 20.78 -2.82 3.80
N LEU A 248 19.56 -2.31 3.53
CA LEU A 248 19.31 -1.27 2.54
C LEU A 248 19.30 0.14 3.13
N LEU A 249 19.16 0.24 4.45
CA LEU A 249 19.02 1.50 5.18
C LEU A 249 20.36 2.16 5.47
N SER A 250 21.13 2.43 4.43
CA SER A 250 22.41 3.13 4.54
C SER A 250 22.25 4.59 4.97
N ILE A 251 23.32 5.20 5.46
CA ILE A 251 23.36 6.61 5.80
C ILE A 251 24.39 7.33 4.92
N SER A 252 23.99 8.45 4.32
CA SER A 252 24.87 9.31 3.52
C SER A 252 25.08 10.65 4.21
N PRO A 253 26.13 11.43 3.88
CA PRO A 253 26.31 12.78 4.41
C PRO A 253 25.11 13.72 4.12
N ASP A 254 24.48 13.59 2.95
CA ASP A 254 23.26 14.35 2.64
C ASP A 254 22.11 13.97 3.56
N LEU A 255 21.90 12.69 3.81
CA LEU A 255 20.86 12.22 4.73
C LEU A 255 21.09 12.72 6.15
N VAL A 256 22.35 12.76 6.64
CA VAL A 256 22.69 13.36 7.95
C VAL A 256 22.31 14.84 7.98
N SER A 257 22.62 15.59 6.93
CA SER A 257 22.26 17.02 6.84
C SER A 257 20.73 17.22 6.86
N ARG A 258 19.98 16.30 6.25
CA ARG A 258 18.52 16.31 6.28
C ARG A 258 17.97 15.98 7.67
N TYR A 259 18.56 15.00 8.37
CA TYR A 259 18.19 14.72 9.77
C TYR A 259 18.43 15.92 10.67
N LEU A 260 19.56 16.62 10.54
CA LEU A 260 19.83 17.86 11.29
C LEU A 260 18.77 18.94 11.00
N SER A 261 18.42 19.13 9.73
CA SER A 261 17.38 20.08 9.32
C SER A 261 15.99 19.66 9.85
N ALA A 262 15.67 18.38 9.78
CA ALA A 262 14.41 17.83 10.29
C ALA A 262 14.33 17.99 11.81
N ALA A 263 15.37 17.62 12.55
CA ALA A 263 15.44 17.73 14.00
C ALA A 263 15.22 19.18 14.47
N ARG A 264 15.85 20.15 13.78
CA ARG A 264 15.65 21.58 14.05
C ARG A 264 14.21 22.02 13.84
N LYS A 265 13.58 21.63 12.72
CA LYS A 265 12.19 21.97 12.43
C LYS A 265 11.24 21.33 13.44
N ILE A 266 11.42 20.05 13.73
CA ILE A 266 10.57 19.27 14.61
C ILE A 266 10.66 19.78 16.05
N SER A 267 11.86 20.00 16.57
CA SER A 267 12.06 20.48 17.95
C SER A 267 11.47 21.89 18.16
N ARG A 268 11.61 22.78 17.16
CA ARG A 268 10.99 24.12 17.21
C ARG A 268 9.46 24.03 17.19
N LEU A 269 8.87 23.19 16.34
CA LEU A 269 7.43 22.93 16.33
C LEU A 269 6.95 22.35 17.66
N ALA A 270 7.67 21.38 18.22
CA ALA A 270 7.31 20.69 19.43
C ALA A 270 7.27 21.63 20.65
N VAL A 271 8.22 22.55 20.73
CA VAL A 271 8.32 23.53 21.83
C VAL A 271 7.44 24.76 21.60
N GLY A 272 7.07 25.05 20.34
CA GLY A 272 6.29 26.25 19.98
C GLY A 272 7.16 27.52 19.85
N ILE A 273 8.39 27.34 19.32
CA ILE A 273 9.24 28.50 19.00
C ILE A 273 8.81 29.07 17.64
N PRO A 274 8.46 30.35 17.58
CA PRO A 274 8.00 30.96 16.34
C PRO A 274 9.08 30.91 15.27
N PRO A 275 8.69 30.76 13.98
CA PRO A 275 9.63 30.91 12.86
C PRO A 275 10.15 32.35 12.81
N ALA A 276 11.28 32.57 12.12
CA ALA A 276 11.90 33.89 11.96
C ALA A 276 11.03 34.91 11.18
N GLY A 277 9.99 34.42 10.50
CA GLY A 277 9.02 35.22 9.74
C GLY A 277 7.89 34.35 9.21
N PRO A 278 6.87 34.94 8.60
CA PRO A 278 5.76 34.19 8.00
C PRO A 278 6.27 33.20 6.96
N ALA A 279 5.80 31.96 7.05
CA ALA A 279 6.07 30.91 6.06
C ALA A 279 4.76 30.52 5.38
N VAL A 280 4.84 29.96 4.18
CA VAL A 280 3.68 29.47 3.43
C VAL A 280 3.81 27.96 3.21
N ALA A 281 2.82 27.23 3.69
CA ALA A 281 2.65 25.79 3.39
C ALA A 281 1.57 25.64 2.31
N THR A 282 1.89 24.90 1.27
CA THR A 282 1.01 24.72 0.12
C THR A 282 0.55 23.26 0.02
N TYR A 283 -0.76 23.07 -0.10
CA TYR A 283 -1.42 21.78 -0.23
C TYR A 283 -2.16 21.73 -1.56
N ARG A 284 -1.84 20.75 -2.39
CA ARG A 284 -2.44 20.60 -3.72
C ARG A 284 -3.43 19.45 -3.76
N VAL A 285 -4.52 19.67 -4.46
CA VAL A 285 -5.45 18.60 -4.83
C VAL A 285 -4.95 17.97 -6.13
N HIS A 286 -4.99 16.64 -6.20
CA HIS A 286 -4.56 15.97 -7.43
C HIS A 286 -5.47 16.37 -8.60
N PRO A 287 -4.94 16.76 -9.78
CA PRO A 287 -5.77 17.25 -10.89
C PRO A 287 -6.82 16.23 -11.37
N GLY A 288 -6.54 14.94 -11.18
CA GLY A 288 -7.45 13.85 -11.52
C GLY A 288 -8.54 13.58 -10.50
N LEU A 289 -8.56 14.25 -9.35
CA LEU A 289 -9.58 14.06 -8.33
C LEU A 289 -10.87 14.77 -8.76
N LEU A 290 -11.96 14.01 -8.85
CA LEU A 290 -13.28 14.56 -9.14
C LEU A 290 -13.85 15.17 -7.87
N GLN A 291 -14.31 16.42 -7.98
CA GLN A 291 -14.78 17.21 -6.84
C GLN A 291 -16.30 17.41 -6.81
N ASP A 292 -17.05 16.42 -7.32
CA ASP A 292 -18.52 16.47 -7.39
C ASP A 292 -19.19 16.06 -6.06
N ASP A 293 -18.49 15.26 -5.26
CA ASP A 293 -18.97 14.77 -3.97
C ASP A 293 -18.09 15.25 -2.82
N ARG A 294 -18.54 15.01 -1.57
CA ARG A 294 -17.73 15.23 -0.37
C ARG A 294 -16.46 14.38 -0.44
N GLN A 295 -15.31 15.00 -0.24
CA GLN A 295 -14.01 14.35 -0.45
C GLN A 295 -13.42 13.69 0.80
N ASP A 296 -13.84 14.12 1.99
CA ASP A 296 -13.21 13.72 3.25
C ASP A 296 -14.22 13.81 4.40
N ASP A 297 -14.19 12.85 5.31
CA ASP A 297 -15.03 12.79 6.52
C ASP A 297 -14.85 14.00 7.45
N ARG A 298 -13.72 14.69 7.35
CA ARG A 298 -13.38 15.91 8.10
C ARG A 298 -14.02 17.17 7.51
N LEU A 299 -14.51 17.12 6.28
CA LEU A 299 -15.31 18.20 5.68
C LEU A 299 -16.76 18.14 6.19
N SER A 300 -17.47 19.26 6.13
CA SER A 300 -18.87 19.33 6.57
C SER A 300 -19.78 18.39 5.78
N PHE A 301 -20.84 17.88 6.42
CA PHE A 301 -21.95 17.28 5.68
C PHE A 301 -22.52 18.28 4.70
N GLY A 302 -23.02 18.04 3.61
CA GLY A 302 -23.51 19.03 2.65
C GLY A 302 -22.39 19.87 2.01
N SER A 303 -21.16 19.41 2.05
CA SER A 303 -20.06 19.94 1.26
C SER A 303 -19.86 19.14 -0.03
N ARG A 304 -19.19 19.76 -0.99
CA ARG A 304 -18.78 19.19 -2.27
C ARG A 304 -17.35 19.63 -2.57
N GLY A 305 -16.56 18.73 -3.13
CA GLY A 305 -15.18 19.01 -3.52
C GLY A 305 -14.30 19.49 -2.38
N GLY A 306 -13.24 20.15 -2.74
CA GLY A 306 -12.30 20.76 -1.78
C GLY A 306 -11.28 19.82 -1.18
N ILE A 307 -10.71 20.23 -0.07
CA ILE A 307 -9.65 19.50 0.64
C ILE A 307 -9.74 19.74 2.14
N ALA A 308 -9.48 18.71 2.94
CA ALA A 308 -9.25 18.82 4.38
C ALA A 308 -7.78 18.49 4.69
N VAL A 309 -7.01 19.48 5.05
CA VAL A 309 -5.58 19.33 5.36
C VAL A 309 -5.34 19.38 6.87
N ARG A 310 -4.49 18.49 7.37
CA ARG A 310 -3.95 18.57 8.72
C ARG A 310 -2.72 19.49 8.69
N HIS A 311 -2.86 20.71 9.18
CA HIS A 311 -1.78 21.69 9.24
C HIS A 311 -1.34 21.89 10.69
N TYR A 312 -0.03 21.92 10.93
CA TYR A 312 0.53 22.20 12.25
C TYR A 312 0.83 23.69 12.36
N PHE A 313 0.04 24.42 13.17
CA PHE A 313 0.27 25.81 13.52
C PHE A 313 1.33 25.87 14.62
N PRO A 314 2.50 26.49 14.35
CA PRO A 314 3.62 26.46 15.30
C PRO A 314 3.35 27.20 16.61
N VAL A 315 2.53 28.25 16.58
CA VAL A 315 2.23 29.15 17.70
C VAL A 315 0.80 29.66 17.64
N ASP A 316 0.25 30.13 18.73
CA ASP A 316 -0.98 30.94 18.74
C ASP A 316 -0.70 32.26 17.99
N GLY A 317 -1.58 32.62 17.04
CA GLY A 317 -1.38 33.83 16.26
C GLY A 317 -2.31 33.97 15.08
N GLU A 318 -2.03 34.93 14.20
CA GLU A 318 -2.80 35.16 12.99
C GLU A 318 -2.16 34.48 11.78
N TYR A 319 -3.02 33.88 10.99
CA TYR A 319 -2.67 33.13 9.77
C TYR A 319 -3.58 33.51 8.61
N THR A 320 -3.19 33.15 7.40
CA THR A 320 -4.01 33.28 6.20
C THR A 320 -4.28 31.92 5.57
N VAL A 321 -5.45 31.78 4.99
CA VAL A 321 -5.76 30.73 4.01
C VAL A 321 -6.04 31.42 2.70
N LYS A 322 -5.32 31.02 1.65
CA LYS A 322 -5.53 31.45 0.28
C LYS A 322 -5.88 30.23 -0.57
N VAL A 323 -6.93 30.33 -1.37
CA VAL A 323 -7.43 29.25 -2.20
C VAL A 323 -7.20 29.58 -3.66
N ARG A 324 -6.68 28.60 -4.42
CA ARG A 324 -6.64 28.62 -5.89
C ARG A 324 -7.62 27.59 -6.39
N LEU A 325 -8.41 27.97 -7.38
CA LEU A 325 -9.40 27.10 -7.99
C LEU A 325 -8.83 26.32 -9.17
N HIS A 326 -9.45 25.19 -9.48
CA HIS A 326 -9.05 24.31 -10.57
C HIS A 326 -9.19 24.99 -11.92
N ARG A 327 -8.20 24.80 -12.79
CA ARG A 327 -8.10 25.46 -14.10
C ARG A 327 -7.99 24.45 -15.22
N ASN A 328 -8.49 24.86 -16.39
CA ASN A 328 -8.32 24.10 -17.62
C ASN A 328 -6.92 24.32 -18.24
N PHE A 329 -6.68 23.74 -19.40
CA PHE A 329 -5.40 23.85 -20.12
C PHE A 329 -5.02 25.31 -20.48
N SER A 330 -6.02 26.19 -20.71
CA SER A 330 -5.81 27.60 -21.02
C SER A 330 -5.69 28.50 -19.80
N ASP A 331 -5.53 27.91 -18.60
CA ASP A 331 -5.45 28.60 -17.30
C ASP A 331 -6.75 29.33 -16.88
N TYR A 332 -7.91 28.98 -17.49
CA TYR A 332 -9.21 29.49 -17.10
C TYR A 332 -9.81 28.68 -15.95
N ILE A 333 -10.45 29.35 -15.00
CA ILE A 333 -11.10 28.70 -13.85
C ILE A 333 -12.31 27.90 -14.35
N ILE A 334 -12.36 26.61 -14.03
CA ILE A 334 -13.45 25.71 -14.41
C ILE A 334 -14.69 25.99 -13.53
N GLY A 335 -15.89 25.93 -14.11
CA GLY A 335 -17.17 26.06 -13.39
C GLY A 335 -17.47 27.44 -12.83
N PHE A 336 -16.79 28.48 -13.35
CA PHE A 336 -16.87 29.84 -12.82
C PHE A 336 -18.08 30.64 -13.33
N SER A 337 -18.82 30.07 -14.28
CA SER A 337 -20.07 30.66 -14.84
C SER A 337 -21.28 30.53 -13.91
N THR A 338 -21.23 29.63 -12.92
CA THR A 338 -22.37 29.39 -12.02
C THR A 338 -22.01 29.88 -10.62
N PRO A 339 -22.84 30.76 -10.00
CA PRO A 339 -22.62 31.21 -8.63
C PRO A 339 -22.59 30.04 -7.64
N GLN A 340 -21.54 29.93 -6.87
CA GLN A 340 -21.31 28.90 -5.85
C GLN A 340 -20.84 29.55 -4.55
N GLU A 341 -20.79 28.79 -3.47
CA GLU A 341 -20.29 29.24 -2.18
C GLU A 341 -19.14 28.34 -1.72
N LEU A 342 -18.01 28.93 -1.37
CA LEU A 342 -16.82 28.25 -0.86
C LEU A 342 -16.64 28.56 0.63
N ASP A 343 -16.68 27.52 1.48
CA ASP A 343 -16.43 27.63 2.93
C ASP A 343 -14.99 27.33 3.26
N VAL A 344 -14.41 28.17 4.14
CA VAL A 344 -13.16 27.91 4.85
C VAL A 344 -13.50 27.64 6.31
N ARG A 345 -12.98 26.52 6.85
CA ARG A 345 -13.22 26.06 8.22
C ARG A 345 -11.92 25.62 8.88
N VAL A 346 -11.83 25.77 10.21
CA VAL A 346 -10.74 25.23 11.02
C VAL A 346 -11.33 24.38 12.12
N ASP A 347 -10.92 23.10 12.21
CA ASP A 347 -11.49 22.08 13.11
C ASP A 347 -13.03 21.98 13.03
N GLY A 348 -13.59 22.21 11.82
CA GLY A 348 -15.01 22.23 11.57
C GLY A 348 -15.71 23.57 11.89
N GLU A 349 -15.07 24.47 12.61
CA GLU A 349 -15.59 25.81 12.90
C GLU A 349 -15.54 26.70 11.66
N PHE A 350 -16.59 27.45 11.43
CA PHE A 350 -16.71 28.35 10.27
C PHE A 350 -15.78 29.57 10.44
N VAL A 351 -15.00 29.85 9.39
CA VAL A 351 -14.11 31.02 9.32
C VAL A 351 -14.67 32.05 8.35
N LYS A 352 -14.91 31.66 7.11
CA LYS A 352 -15.41 32.57 6.07
C LYS A 352 -16.09 31.80 4.94
N ARG A 353 -17.09 32.42 4.34
CA ARG A 353 -17.70 31.99 3.09
C ARG A 353 -17.38 33.02 2.00
N PHE A 354 -16.99 32.50 0.86
CA PHE A 354 -16.75 33.29 -0.34
C PHE A 354 -17.81 32.99 -1.38
N PRO A 355 -18.40 34.00 -2.02
CA PRO A 355 -19.08 33.80 -3.28
C PRO A 355 -18.05 33.49 -4.36
N VAL A 356 -18.34 32.50 -5.21
CA VAL A 356 -17.48 32.05 -6.31
C VAL A 356 -18.33 31.94 -7.57
N GLY A 357 -17.85 32.54 -8.66
CA GLY A 357 -18.57 32.58 -9.91
C GLY A 357 -19.67 33.66 -9.94
N ASP A 358 -19.94 34.17 -11.13
CA ASP A 358 -20.97 35.17 -11.40
C ASP A 358 -21.57 34.89 -12.79
N ALA A 359 -22.86 34.55 -12.81
CA ALA A 359 -23.58 34.29 -14.05
C ALA A 359 -23.65 35.54 -14.95
N ASP A 360 -23.77 36.74 -14.35
CA ASP A 360 -23.91 37.99 -15.09
C ASP A 360 -22.56 38.44 -15.70
N ALA A 361 -21.44 38.13 -15.02
CA ALA A 361 -20.11 38.45 -15.53
C ALA A 361 -19.70 37.54 -16.70
N VAL A 362 -20.23 36.31 -16.75
CA VAL A 362 -19.85 35.28 -17.75
C VAL A 362 -20.94 35.10 -18.81
N GLY A 363 -22.21 35.42 -18.51
CA GLY A 363 -23.39 34.97 -19.25
C GLY A 363 -23.66 35.63 -20.61
N GLN A 364 -22.86 36.60 -21.05
CA GLN A 364 -23.05 37.24 -22.36
C GLN A 364 -21.86 37.13 -23.30
N MET A 365 -20.81 36.44 -22.94
CA MET A 365 -19.55 36.43 -23.65
C MET A 365 -19.22 35.03 -24.13
N ALA A 366 -19.05 34.88 -25.42
CA ALA A 366 -18.53 33.65 -25.98
C ALA A 366 -17.03 33.52 -25.66
N PRO A 367 -16.61 32.37 -25.11
CA PRO A 367 -15.18 32.08 -25.01
C PRO A 367 -14.54 32.16 -26.39
N LEU A 368 -13.26 32.56 -26.43
CA LEU A 368 -12.44 32.46 -27.64
C LEU A 368 -12.60 31.06 -28.24
N SER A 369 -13.08 31.00 -29.49
CA SER A 369 -12.98 29.75 -30.20
C SER A 369 -11.48 29.45 -30.43
N PHE A 370 -11.13 28.20 -30.25
CA PHE A 370 -9.76 27.68 -30.47
C PHE A 370 -9.24 27.95 -31.90
N SER A 371 -10.07 28.41 -32.82
CA SER A 371 -9.74 28.75 -34.19
C SER A 371 -9.11 30.15 -34.41
N GLY A 372 -8.89 30.90 -33.33
CA GLY A 372 -8.05 32.11 -33.35
C GLY A 372 -8.61 33.33 -34.12
N ASN A 373 -9.85 33.33 -34.54
CA ASN A 373 -10.43 34.36 -35.40
C ASN A 373 -11.42 35.32 -34.70
N ILE A 374 -11.65 35.14 -33.42
CA ILE A 374 -12.50 36.02 -32.62
C ILE A 374 -11.64 36.53 -31.46
N ALA A 375 -11.41 37.82 -31.40
CA ALA A 375 -10.81 38.45 -30.22
C ALA A 375 -11.77 38.22 -29.05
N GLY A 376 -11.30 37.56 -28.00
CA GLY A 376 -12.05 37.36 -26.78
C GLY A 376 -12.34 38.68 -26.10
N ASP A 377 -13.32 38.70 -25.24
CA ASP A 377 -13.56 39.86 -24.39
C ASP A 377 -12.45 39.90 -23.34
N PRO A 378 -11.63 40.98 -23.31
CA PRO A 378 -10.55 41.10 -22.33
C PRO A 378 -11.02 41.09 -20.88
N ASP A 379 -12.23 41.57 -20.58
CA ASP A 379 -12.78 41.59 -19.24
C ASP A 379 -13.19 40.16 -18.79
N TRP A 380 -13.73 39.36 -19.72
CA TRP A 380 -13.99 37.94 -19.49
C TRP A 380 -12.70 37.16 -19.26
N GLU A 381 -11.69 37.32 -20.11
CA GLU A 381 -10.39 36.67 -19.89
C GLU A 381 -9.74 37.05 -18.56
N TYR A 382 -9.79 38.33 -18.22
CA TYR A 382 -9.29 38.81 -16.94
C TYR A 382 -10.03 38.14 -15.77
N TYR A 383 -11.38 38.06 -15.82
CA TYR A 383 -12.20 37.44 -14.80
C TYR A 383 -11.92 35.95 -14.69
N MET A 384 -11.89 35.21 -15.81
CA MET A 384 -11.62 33.77 -15.79
C MET A 384 -10.21 33.41 -15.31
N ASN A 385 -9.26 34.30 -15.48
CA ASN A 385 -7.89 34.08 -14.99
C ASN A 385 -7.64 34.57 -13.55
N THR A 386 -8.41 35.53 -13.06
CA THR A 386 -8.10 36.19 -11.77
C THR A 386 -9.22 36.18 -10.75
N GLY A 387 -10.40 35.61 -11.09
CA GLY A 387 -11.58 35.64 -10.24
C GLY A 387 -11.40 34.94 -8.88
N ASP A 388 -10.40 34.10 -8.73
CA ASP A 388 -10.03 33.47 -7.45
C ASP A 388 -8.97 34.26 -6.65
N ALA A 389 -8.45 35.38 -7.18
CA ALA A 389 -7.40 36.17 -6.51
C ALA A 389 -7.83 36.71 -5.14
N GLY A 390 -9.15 36.96 -4.95
CA GLY A 390 -9.74 37.43 -3.70
C GLY A 390 -10.09 36.32 -2.68
N LEU A 391 -9.88 35.06 -3.00
CA LEU A 391 -10.20 33.94 -2.13
C LEU A 391 -9.14 33.76 -1.03
N GLU A 392 -9.00 34.81 -0.21
CA GLU A 392 -8.05 34.87 0.90
C GLU A 392 -8.77 35.34 2.17
N VAL A 393 -8.46 34.67 3.30
CA VAL A 393 -8.96 35.08 4.63
C VAL A 393 -7.85 35.01 5.65
N ARG A 394 -7.80 36.04 6.49
CA ARG A 394 -6.93 36.11 7.67
C ARG A 394 -7.76 35.77 8.90
N PHE A 395 -7.23 34.95 9.80
CA PHE A 395 -7.94 34.45 10.96
C PHE A 395 -6.97 34.13 12.11
N PRO A 396 -7.42 34.19 13.37
CA PRO A 396 -6.64 33.70 14.51
C PRO A 396 -6.68 32.18 14.55
N ALA A 397 -5.56 31.51 14.78
CA ALA A 397 -5.48 30.09 15.02
C ALA A 397 -4.71 29.76 16.29
N LYS A 398 -5.16 28.70 16.96
CA LYS A 398 -4.44 28.12 18.10
C LYS A 398 -3.37 27.16 17.61
N ALA A 399 -2.23 27.15 18.31
CA ALA A 399 -1.10 26.25 18.04
C ALA A 399 -1.49 24.79 18.05
N GLY A 400 -0.68 23.96 17.37
CA GLY A 400 -0.83 22.52 17.28
C GLY A 400 -1.43 22.07 15.94
N LEU A 401 -1.70 20.77 15.86
CA LEU A 401 -2.24 20.15 14.66
C LEU A 401 -3.74 20.43 14.54
N ARG A 402 -4.14 21.12 13.48
CA ARG A 402 -5.53 21.51 13.20
C ARG A 402 -5.95 21.03 11.82
N THR A 403 -7.23 20.79 11.64
CA THR A 403 -7.80 20.49 10.33
C THR A 403 -8.28 21.79 9.68
N VAL A 404 -7.67 22.17 8.55
CA VAL A 404 -8.16 23.27 7.71
C VAL A 404 -8.95 22.64 6.57
N GLY A 405 -10.26 22.88 6.55
CA GLY A 405 -11.19 22.42 5.54
C GLY A 405 -11.54 23.56 4.58
N VAL A 406 -11.40 23.33 3.29
CA VAL A 406 -11.86 24.23 2.24
C VAL A 406 -12.74 23.42 1.31
N SER A 407 -14.02 23.77 1.17
CA SER A 407 -14.96 23.03 0.35
C SER A 407 -16.12 23.90 -0.13
N PHE A 408 -16.70 23.54 -1.25
CA PHE A 408 -17.92 24.17 -1.73
C PHE A 408 -19.14 23.70 -0.94
N VAL A 409 -20.13 24.55 -0.81
CA VAL A 409 -21.43 24.19 -0.26
C VAL A 409 -22.23 23.45 -1.33
N ARG A 410 -22.69 22.23 -1.03
CA ARG A 410 -23.50 21.44 -1.95
C ARG A 410 -24.88 22.07 -2.10
N ARG A 411 -25.32 22.27 -3.33
CA ARG A 411 -26.67 22.74 -3.63
C ARG A 411 -27.65 21.58 -3.66
N LEU A 412 -28.79 21.73 -3.00
CA LEU A 412 -29.83 20.70 -2.99
C LEU A 412 -30.57 20.55 -4.33
N SER A 413 -30.37 21.50 -5.26
CA SER A 413 -30.95 21.45 -6.60
C SER A 413 -30.14 20.66 -7.63
N GLU A 414 -28.98 20.16 -7.25
CA GLU A 414 -28.24 19.24 -8.11
C GLU A 414 -29.04 17.93 -8.18
N THR A 415 -29.38 17.50 -9.38
CA THR A 415 -30.14 16.27 -9.62
C THR A 415 -29.28 15.08 -9.22
N GLU A 416 -29.59 14.43 -8.10
CA GLU A 416 -28.89 13.22 -7.68
C GLU A 416 -29.05 12.14 -8.76
N GLY A 417 -27.97 11.49 -9.11
CA GLY A 417 -27.95 10.34 -10.02
C GLY A 417 -27.96 10.67 -11.51
N VAL A 418 -28.05 11.92 -11.93
CA VAL A 418 -27.62 12.27 -13.28
C VAL A 418 -26.10 12.30 -13.27
N LEU A 419 -25.51 11.17 -13.67
CA LEU A 419 -24.12 11.17 -14.11
C LEU A 419 -24.06 12.20 -15.24
N GLN A 420 -23.60 13.39 -14.96
CA GLN A 420 -23.08 14.27 -15.99
C GLN A 420 -22.19 13.38 -16.86
N PRO A 421 -22.39 13.30 -18.19
CA PRO A 421 -21.49 12.55 -19.02
C PRO A 421 -20.11 13.16 -18.81
N ARG A 422 -19.34 12.50 -17.97
CA ARG A 422 -17.99 12.92 -17.68
C ARG A 422 -17.25 12.76 -18.97
N ASN A 423 -16.94 13.84 -19.62
CA ASN A 423 -16.14 13.81 -20.84
C ASN A 423 -14.71 13.43 -20.44
N ARG A 424 -14.51 12.11 -20.36
CA ARG A 424 -13.29 11.45 -19.94
C ARG A 424 -12.56 11.06 -21.20
N GLY A 425 -11.87 11.90 -21.79
CA GLY A 425 -11.11 11.58 -22.97
C GLY A 425 -10.05 12.66 -23.18
N TYR A 426 -9.58 12.70 -24.39
CA TYR A 426 -8.62 13.68 -24.88
C TYR A 426 -8.99 15.14 -24.54
N GLY A 427 -10.26 15.41 -24.36
CA GLY A 427 -10.81 16.70 -23.96
C GLY A 427 -10.48 17.18 -22.55
N ARG A 428 -9.98 16.32 -21.67
CA ARG A 428 -9.58 16.73 -20.32
C ARG A 428 -8.40 17.71 -20.32
N PHE A 429 -7.57 17.67 -21.35
CA PHE A 429 -6.48 18.63 -21.56
C PHE A 429 -6.85 19.79 -22.52
N VAL A 430 -7.97 19.67 -23.24
CA VAL A 430 -8.43 20.64 -24.23
C VAL A 430 -9.81 21.16 -23.87
N ASP A 431 -10.26 20.92 -22.63
CA ASP A 431 -11.63 21.16 -22.25
C ASP A 431 -11.92 22.65 -22.12
N GLU A 432 -12.68 23.14 -23.07
CA GLU A 432 -13.31 24.46 -23.04
C GLU A 432 -14.55 24.50 -22.13
N ARG A 433 -14.78 23.45 -21.29
CA ARG A 433 -15.97 23.39 -20.45
C ARG A 433 -15.86 24.37 -19.31
N TYR A 434 -16.69 25.38 -19.40
CA TYR A 434 -16.88 26.38 -18.37
C TYR A 434 -18.01 25.98 -17.41
N ASP A 435 -18.74 24.91 -17.70
CA ASP A 435 -20.03 24.53 -17.10
C ASP A 435 -19.89 23.43 -16.03
N GLU A 436 -18.69 22.92 -15.80
CA GLU A 436 -18.46 21.94 -14.73
C GLU A 436 -18.52 22.59 -13.34
N ASN A 437 -18.64 21.77 -12.31
CA ASN A 437 -18.51 22.25 -10.95
C ASN A 437 -17.08 22.77 -10.70
N PRO A 438 -16.92 23.97 -10.10
CA PRO A 438 -15.62 24.45 -9.71
C PRO A 438 -14.99 23.54 -8.67
N GLY A 439 -13.68 23.37 -8.73
CA GLY A 439 -12.91 22.59 -7.78
C GLY A 439 -11.80 23.41 -7.14
N VAL A 440 -11.30 22.96 -6.01
CA VAL A 440 -10.09 23.52 -5.38
C VAL A 440 -8.86 22.88 -5.99
N GLU A 441 -7.93 23.66 -6.51
CA GLU A 441 -6.63 23.20 -6.99
C GLU A 441 -5.62 23.16 -5.87
N GLN A 442 -5.59 24.25 -5.06
CA GLN A 442 -4.57 24.44 -4.06
C GLN A 442 -5.07 25.28 -2.90
N VAL A 443 -4.61 24.93 -1.70
CA VAL A 443 -4.76 25.72 -0.48
C VAL A 443 -3.38 26.09 0.04
N ALA A 444 -3.12 27.39 0.20
CA ALA A 444 -1.89 27.92 0.79
C ALA A 444 -2.22 28.50 2.18
N ILE A 445 -1.51 28.01 3.20
CA ILE A 445 -1.64 28.47 4.59
C ILE A 445 -0.39 29.28 4.92
N GLY A 446 -0.56 30.58 5.18
CA GLY A 446 0.52 31.52 5.46
C GLY A 446 0.52 31.97 6.91
N GLY A 447 1.69 32.25 7.46
CA GLY A 447 1.86 32.79 8.81
C GLY A 447 2.92 32.12 9.66
N PRO A 448 3.00 32.44 10.98
CA PRO A 448 2.21 33.46 11.70
C PRO A 448 2.58 34.88 11.28
N TYR A 449 1.59 35.77 11.18
CA TYR A 449 1.80 37.20 10.93
C TYR A 449 1.88 37.99 12.23
N THR A 450 1.14 37.54 13.24
CA THR A 450 1.27 37.98 14.63
C THR A 450 1.47 36.76 15.51
N VAL A 451 2.25 36.86 16.56
CA VAL A 451 2.52 35.80 17.52
C VAL A 451 1.93 36.18 18.86
N GLU A 452 1.03 35.39 19.39
CA GLU A 452 0.41 35.57 20.71
C GLU A 452 1.12 34.74 21.79
N GLY A 453 1.71 33.61 21.43
CA GLY A 453 2.46 32.74 22.32
C GLY A 453 2.61 31.34 21.79
N PRO A 454 3.34 30.44 22.50
CA PRO A 454 3.58 29.07 22.06
C PRO A 454 2.33 28.16 22.08
N GLY A 455 1.25 28.64 22.74
CA GLY A 455 0.01 27.89 22.88
C GLY A 455 0.10 26.68 23.83
N ASP A 456 -1.05 26.10 24.15
CA ASP A 456 -1.15 24.87 24.92
C ASP A 456 -1.37 23.67 23.96
N THR A 457 -0.26 23.09 23.49
CA THR A 457 -0.29 21.96 22.55
C THR A 457 -0.10 20.62 23.25
N PRO A 458 -0.58 19.49 22.66
CA PRO A 458 -0.25 18.16 23.17
C PRO A 458 1.27 17.95 23.33
N SER A 459 2.07 18.48 22.41
CA SER A 459 3.52 18.40 22.45
C SER A 459 4.12 19.14 23.64
N ARG A 460 3.68 20.35 23.90
CA ARG A 460 4.16 21.10 25.07
C ARG A 460 3.80 20.40 26.38
N ARG A 461 2.59 19.84 26.50
CA ARG A 461 2.17 19.05 27.67
C ARG A 461 3.00 17.79 27.85
N GLU A 462 3.39 17.14 26.75
CA GLU A 462 4.29 15.98 26.77
C GLU A 462 5.71 16.35 27.19
N ILE A 463 6.23 17.48 26.73
CA ILE A 463 7.61 17.91 27.01
C ILE A 463 7.71 18.53 28.41
N PHE A 464 6.91 19.54 28.70
CA PHE A 464 7.03 20.38 29.90
C PHE A 464 6.27 19.81 31.10
N VAL A 465 6.75 18.67 31.62
CA VAL A 465 6.20 18.06 32.85
C VAL A 465 6.47 18.82 34.12
N CYS A 466 7.25 19.88 34.03
CA CYS A 466 7.51 20.88 35.09
C CYS A 466 7.83 22.22 34.46
N ALA A 467 7.74 23.29 35.30
CA ALA A 467 8.20 24.63 34.98
C ALA A 467 9.25 25.07 36.00
N PRO A 468 10.26 25.89 35.63
CA PRO A 468 11.19 26.47 36.58
C PRO A 468 10.45 27.44 37.52
N ALA A 469 10.87 27.53 38.77
CA ALA A 469 10.41 28.59 39.65
C ALA A 469 10.95 29.96 39.19
N VAL A 470 10.29 31.04 39.60
CA VAL A 470 10.61 32.42 39.10
C VAL A 470 12.08 32.82 39.29
N ASP A 471 12.73 32.32 40.36
CA ASP A 471 14.13 32.61 40.67
C ASP A 471 15.08 31.42 40.48
N ASP A 472 14.64 30.37 39.76
CA ASP A 472 15.42 29.14 39.52
C ASP A 472 16.10 29.21 38.13
N ASP A 473 17.32 28.67 38.05
CA ASP A 473 18.03 28.54 36.78
C ASP A 473 17.39 27.50 35.81
N GLY A 474 16.38 26.76 36.25
CA GLY A 474 15.62 25.78 35.47
C GLY A 474 16.35 24.46 35.22
N LYS A 475 17.60 24.30 35.67
CA LYS A 475 18.42 23.09 35.34
C LYS A 475 17.80 21.83 35.90
N ALA A 476 17.27 21.86 37.13
CA ALA A 476 16.65 20.68 37.72
C ALA A 476 15.39 20.21 36.95
N CYS A 477 14.59 21.18 36.50
CA CYS A 477 13.42 20.88 35.66
C CYS A 477 13.85 20.37 34.27
N ALA A 478 14.80 21.05 33.59
CA ALA A 478 15.34 20.63 32.31
C ALA A 478 15.91 19.20 32.38
N GLY A 479 16.70 18.89 33.41
CA GLY A 479 17.25 17.55 33.61
C GLY A 479 16.18 16.46 33.73
N ARG A 480 15.05 16.73 34.42
CA ARG A 480 13.90 15.83 34.51
C ARG A 480 13.21 15.64 33.17
N ILE A 481 12.95 16.71 32.43
CA ILE A 481 12.35 16.69 31.08
C ILE A 481 13.21 15.84 30.14
N LEU A 482 14.49 16.18 30.03
CA LEU A 482 15.42 15.58 29.10
C LEU A 482 15.70 14.11 29.45
N GLY A 483 15.86 13.78 30.74
CA GLY A 483 16.06 12.42 31.21
C GLY A 483 14.86 11.51 30.88
N ARG A 484 13.62 12.00 31.09
CA ARG A 484 12.40 11.28 30.74
C ARG A 484 12.29 11.03 29.24
N LEU A 485 12.50 12.06 28.43
CA LEU A 485 12.41 11.93 26.96
C LEU A 485 13.53 11.07 26.40
N ALA A 486 14.77 11.22 26.90
CA ALA A 486 15.91 10.42 26.48
C ALA A 486 15.70 8.92 26.77
N ARG A 487 15.09 8.56 27.91
CA ARG A 487 14.74 7.16 28.22
C ARG A 487 13.89 6.53 27.10
N ARG A 488 12.89 7.24 26.61
CA ARG A 488 12.01 6.79 25.52
C ARG A 488 12.72 6.83 24.17
N ALA A 489 13.45 7.92 23.90
CA ALA A 489 14.16 8.12 22.64
C ALA A 489 15.25 7.07 22.42
N TYR A 490 16.05 6.78 23.46
CA TYR A 490 17.17 5.82 23.42
C TYR A 490 16.74 4.39 23.76
N ARG A 491 15.48 4.19 24.17
CA ARG A 491 14.88 2.88 24.45
C ARG A 491 15.66 2.05 25.47
N ARG A 492 16.28 2.72 26.44
CA ARG A 492 17.11 2.14 27.49
C ARG A 492 17.15 3.03 28.74
N PRO A 493 17.62 2.51 29.90
CA PRO A 493 17.95 3.38 31.02
C PRO A 493 18.93 4.47 30.60
N VAL A 494 18.70 5.70 31.06
CA VAL A 494 19.54 6.86 30.78
C VAL A 494 20.71 6.88 31.73
N THR A 495 21.91 7.13 31.24
CA THR A 495 23.11 7.33 32.05
C THR A 495 23.31 8.79 32.40
N ASP A 496 24.08 9.07 33.47
CA ASP A 496 24.45 10.45 33.81
C ASP A 496 25.15 11.17 32.67
N ARG A 497 25.91 10.45 31.85
CA ARG A 497 26.58 10.99 30.65
C ARG A 497 25.59 11.41 29.58
N ASP A 498 24.53 10.65 29.37
CA ASP A 498 23.47 11.02 28.40
C ASP A 498 22.82 12.32 28.83
N VAL A 499 22.43 12.41 30.11
CA VAL A 499 21.82 13.62 30.68
C VAL A 499 22.79 14.78 30.60
N ALA A 500 24.05 14.63 30.99
CA ALA A 500 25.06 15.69 30.94
C ALA A 500 25.23 16.24 29.51
N THR A 501 25.32 15.32 28.50
CA THR A 501 25.41 15.74 27.10
C THR A 501 24.20 16.59 26.68
N LEU A 502 22.98 16.20 27.02
CA LEU A 502 21.77 16.96 26.68
C LEU A 502 21.70 18.28 27.44
N MET A 503 22.19 18.30 28.70
CA MET A 503 22.26 19.52 29.49
C MET A 503 23.27 20.54 28.94
N ASP A 504 24.39 20.11 28.35
CA ASP A 504 25.32 21.01 27.65
C ASP A 504 24.64 21.75 26.48
N PHE A 505 23.79 21.05 25.72
CA PHE A 505 22.99 21.65 24.66
C PHE A 505 21.88 22.55 25.22
N TYR A 506 21.20 22.15 26.29
CA TYR A 506 20.25 22.99 26.99
C TYR A 506 20.88 24.30 27.43
N GLU A 507 22.05 24.26 28.08
CA GLU A 507 22.74 25.46 28.51
C GLU A 507 23.20 26.36 27.35
N SER A 508 23.55 25.73 26.22
CA SER A 508 23.91 26.49 25.03
C SER A 508 22.72 27.23 24.43
N GLY A 509 21.58 26.54 24.28
CA GLY A 509 20.34 27.15 23.77
C GLY A 509 19.79 28.23 24.71
N ARG A 510 19.95 28.03 26.02
CA ARG A 510 19.53 29.03 27.03
C ARG A 510 20.37 30.30 27.01
N ARG A 511 21.65 30.26 26.66
CA ARG A 511 22.49 31.47 26.57
C ARG A 511 21.98 32.44 25.49
N ASP A 512 21.41 31.88 24.41
CA ASP A 512 20.92 32.65 23.28
C ASP A 512 19.40 32.92 23.33
N GLY A 513 18.72 32.42 24.38
CA GLY A 513 17.27 32.48 24.52
C GLY A 513 16.78 32.28 25.97
N ASP A 514 15.62 31.65 26.09
CA ASP A 514 14.95 31.36 27.37
C ASP A 514 15.01 29.87 27.73
N PHE A 515 14.23 29.43 28.71
CA PHE A 515 14.09 28.03 29.12
C PHE A 515 13.63 27.12 27.96
N ASP A 516 12.64 27.60 27.21
CA ASP A 516 12.07 26.85 26.10
C ASP A 516 13.10 26.67 24.96
N ALA A 517 13.91 27.70 24.68
CA ALA A 517 15.00 27.63 23.70
C ALA A 517 16.10 26.64 24.13
N GLY A 518 16.40 26.58 25.42
CA GLY A 518 17.32 25.57 25.96
C GLY A 518 16.79 24.13 25.76
N VAL A 519 15.54 23.88 26.13
CA VAL A 519 14.90 22.56 25.92
C VAL A 519 14.85 22.20 24.44
N GLN A 520 14.51 23.18 23.57
CA GLN A 520 14.45 22.95 22.12
C GLN A 520 15.81 22.49 21.56
N PHE A 521 16.90 23.14 21.95
CA PHE A 521 18.21 22.81 21.40
C PHE A 521 18.73 21.45 21.91
N ALA A 522 18.38 21.06 23.12
CA ALA A 522 18.64 19.73 23.63
C ALA A 522 17.81 18.65 22.90
N LEU A 523 16.54 18.95 22.55
CA LEU A 523 15.71 18.06 21.72
C LEU A 523 16.26 17.93 20.29
N GLU A 524 16.78 19.01 19.71
CA GLU A 524 17.45 18.98 18.40
C GLU A 524 18.61 17.98 18.42
N ARG A 525 19.44 17.99 19.50
CA ARG A 525 20.52 17.03 19.70
C ARG A 525 20.00 15.59 19.88
N MET A 526 18.95 15.40 20.66
CA MET A 526 18.35 14.08 20.92
C MET A 526 17.84 13.43 19.63
N LEU A 527 17.18 14.19 18.75
CA LEU A 527 16.59 13.66 17.51
C LEU A 527 17.61 13.27 16.42
N VAL A 528 18.89 13.65 16.58
CA VAL A 528 19.98 13.23 15.69
C VAL A 528 20.94 12.29 16.37
N ASP A 529 20.66 11.88 17.60
CA ASP A 529 21.48 10.92 18.32
C ASP A 529 21.46 9.55 17.63
N PRO A 530 22.61 8.87 17.49
CA PRO A 530 22.59 7.50 16.98
C PRO A 530 21.68 6.55 17.74
N ASP A 531 21.57 6.68 19.08
CA ASP A 531 20.68 5.86 19.90
C ASP A 531 19.18 6.13 19.60
N PHE A 532 18.84 7.30 19.00
CA PHE A 532 17.50 7.57 18.49
C PHE A 532 17.33 7.07 17.05
N LEU A 533 18.27 7.41 16.17
CA LEU A 533 18.16 7.15 14.73
C LEU A 533 18.30 5.66 14.36
N PHE A 534 18.95 4.86 15.20
CA PHE A 534 19.22 3.45 14.94
C PHE A 534 18.64 2.56 16.03
N ARG A 535 18.10 1.43 15.64
CA ARG A 535 17.92 0.28 16.52
C ARG A 535 19.27 -0.43 16.56
N ILE A 536 19.90 -0.48 17.72
CA ILE A 536 21.25 -1.01 17.87
C ILE A 536 21.17 -2.32 18.65
N GLU A 537 21.59 -3.42 18.02
CA GLU A 537 21.70 -4.75 18.64
C GLU A 537 23.17 -5.12 18.71
N ARG A 538 23.75 -5.12 19.91
CA ARG A 538 25.18 -5.32 20.13
C ARG A 538 25.47 -6.74 20.56
N ASP A 539 26.47 -7.35 19.94
CA ASP A 539 26.96 -8.64 20.40
C ASP A 539 27.51 -8.51 21.84
N PRO A 540 27.24 -9.47 22.74
CA PRO A 540 27.81 -9.48 24.07
C PRO A 540 29.32 -9.44 24.05
N ALA A 541 29.93 -8.70 24.97
CA ALA A 541 31.39 -8.69 25.11
C ALA A 541 31.91 -10.12 25.38
N ASN A 542 32.94 -10.54 24.67
CA ASN A 542 33.59 -11.85 24.80
C ASN A 542 32.75 -13.06 24.33
N ILE A 543 31.72 -12.87 23.51
CA ILE A 543 31.04 -13.99 22.86
C ILE A 543 31.92 -14.57 21.76
N THR A 544 31.93 -15.90 21.65
CA THR A 544 32.61 -16.59 20.55
C THR A 544 31.93 -16.22 19.22
N PRO A 545 32.67 -16.01 18.12
CA PRO A 545 32.14 -15.80 16.80
C PRO A 545 31.13 -16.89 16.41
N GLU A 546 30.13 -16.49 15.60
CA GLU A 546 29.09 -17.36 15.06
C GLU A 546 28.24 -18.12 16.12
N THR A 547 28.24 -17.66 17.34
CA THR A 547 27.47 -18.28 18.43
C THR A 547 26.10 -17.66 18.57
N PRO A 548 25.00 -18.46 18.59
CA PRO A 548 23.67 -17.98 18.92
C PRO A 548 23.59 -17.44 20.36
N TYR A 549 22.89 -16.32 20.55
CA TYR A 549 22.65 -15.73 21.86
C TYR A 549 21.29 -15.04 21.92
N ARG A 550 20.71 -14.98 23.11
CA ARG A 550 19.45 -14.28 23.35
C ARG A 550 19.66 -12.75 23.35
N LEU A 551 18.72 -12.03 22.74
CA LEU A 551 18.67 -10.58 22.84
C LEU A 551 18.46 -10.12 24.28
N SER A 552 18.99 -8.96 24.61
CA SER A 552 18.62 -8.30 25.87
C SER A 552 17.13 -7.92 25.87
N ALA A 553 16.54 -7.80 27.07
CA ALA A 553 15.15 -7.39 27.19
C ALA A 553 14.86 -6.04 26.53
N MET A 554 15.85 -5.11 26.50
CA MET A 554 15.72 -3.80 25.83
C MET A 554 15.66 -3.95 24.30
N GLU A 555 16.54 -4.74 23.73
CA GLU A 555 16.55 -5.03 22.29
C GLU A 555 15.26 -5.73 21.87
N LEU A 556 14.77 -6.67 22.68
CA LEU A 556 13.51 -7.37 22.46
C LEU A 556 12.31 -6.40 22.52
N ALA A 557 12.28 -5.46 23.48
CA ALA A 557 11.24 -4.44 23.56
C ALA A 557 11.23 -3.52 22.32
N SER A 558 12.41 -3.13 21.88
CA SER A 558 12.57 -2.35 20.66
C SER A 558 12.09 -3.13 19.41
N ARG A 559 12.50 -4.40 19.26
CA ARG A 559 12.02 -5.26 18.17
C ARG A 559 10.50 -5.38 18.16
N LEU A 560 9.91 -5.66 19.29
CA LEU A 560 8.48 -5.86 19.44
C LEU A 560 7.67 -4.60 19.09
N SER A 561 8.08 -3.43 19.59
CA SER A 561 7.36 -2.18 19.30
C SER A 561 7.51 -1.73 17.86
N PHE A 562 8.70 -1.86 17.25
CA PHE A 562 8.90 -1.54 15.85
C PHE A 562 8.19 -2.53 14.90
N PHE A 563 8.11 -3.80 15.28
CA PHE A 563 7.33 -4.79 14.53
C PHE A 563 5.84 -4.42 14.48
N LEU A 564 5.23 -4.14 15.66
CA LEU A 564 3.77 -3.98 15.75
C LEU A 564 3.29 -2.54 15.53
N TRP A 565 4.10 -1.54 15.88
CA TRP A 565 3.74 -0.12 15.83
C TRP A 565 4.58 0.71 14.87
N SER A 566 5.66 0.12 14.32
CA SER A 566 6.69 0.86 13.58
C SER A 566 7.22 2.07 14.37
N SER A 567 7.28 1.98 15.70
CA SER A 567 7.57 3.08 16.61
C SER A 567 8.33 2.62 17.85
N ILE A 568 8.77 3.61 18.64
CA ILE A 568 9.43 3.39 19.93
C ILE A 568 8.50 2.70 20.94
N PRO A 569 9.06 1.89 21.87
CA PRO A 569 8.30 1.31 22.96
C PRO A 569 7.74 2.39 23.91
N ASP A 570 6.56 2.13 24.45
CA ASP A 570 6.00 2.96 25.52
C ASP A 570 6.61 2.64 26.90
N ASP A 571 6.25 3.43 27.90
CA ASP A 571 6.82 3.29 29.25
C ASP A 571 6.51 1.94 29.88
N GLU A 572 5.31 1.38 29.65
CA GLU A 572 4.95 0.05 30.20
C GLU A 572 5.84 -1.06 29.63
N LEU A 573 6.07 -1.06 28.32
CA LEU A 573 6.96 -2.03 27.68
C LEU A 573 8.42 -1.84 28.11
N LEU A 574 8.87 -0.57 28.24
CA LEU A 574 10.22 -0.26 28.75
C LEU A 574 10.38 -0.70 30.20
N ASP A 575 9.39 -0.52 31.06
CA ASP A 575 9.43 -0.95 32.48
C ASP A 575 9.48 -2.47 32.60
N ALA A 576 8.74 -3.19 31.75
CA ALA A 576 8.82 -4.64 31.68
C ALA A 576 10.21 -5.12 31.23
N ALA A 577 10.81 -4.40 30.27
CA ALA A 577 12.15 -4.69 29.79
C ALA A 577 13.24 -4.36 30.82
N ILE A 578 13.23 -3.16 31.43
CA ILE A 578 14.21 -2.71 32.42
C ILE A 578 14.23 -3.62 33.66
N SER A 579 13.03 -4.09 34.08
CA SER A 579 12.91 -5.04 35.19
C SER A 579 13.27 -6.49 34.82
N GLY A 580 13.65 -6.76 33.57
CA GLY A 580 13.96 -8.11 33.08
C GLY A 580 12.74 -9.03 32.90
N ARG A 581 11.52 -8.58 33.19
CA ARG A 581 10.30 -9.39 33.10
C ARG A 581 9.90 -9.72 31.66
N LEU A 582 10.31 -8.91 30.68
CA LEU A 582 9.93 -9.11 29.28
C LEU A 582 10.48 -10.42 28.68
N THR A 583 11.53 -11.01 29.27
CA THR A 583 12.08 -12.30 28.85
C THR A 583 11.24 -13.49 29.36
N ASP A 584 10.31 -13.26 30.28
CA ASP A 584 9.31 -14.28 30.67
C ASP A 584 8.29 -14.47 29.54
N PRO A 585 8.06 -15.72 29.06
CA PRO A 585 7.17 -15.98 27.95
C PRO A 585 5.73 -15.52 28.17
N VAL A 586 5.24 -15.54 29.42
CA VAL A 586 3.88 -15.10 29.75
C VAL A 586 3.77 -13.59 29.67
N VAL A 587 4.76 -12.86 30.19
CA VAL A 587 4.82 -11.40 30.11
C VAL A 587 5.00 -10.94 28.66
N LEU A 588 5.85 -11.62 27.91
CA LEU A 588 6.05 -11.32 26.49
C LEU A 588 4.74 -11.48 25.68
N GLU A 589 4.00 -12.56 25.92
CA GLU A 589 2.69 -12.75 25.29
C GLU A 589 1.68 -11.67 25.70
N GLN A 590 1.60 -11.33 26.99
CA GLN A 590 0.71 -10.27 27.49
C GLN A 590 1.02 -8.93 26.82
N GLN A 591 2.29 -8.54 26.75
CA GLN A 591 2.70 -7.31 26.08
C GLN A 591 2.40 -7.36 24.57
N THR A 592 2.64 -8.47 23.91
CA THR A 592 2.31 -8.64 22.49
C THR A 592 0.82 -8.44 22.23
N ARG A 593 -0.05 -9.06 23.02
CA ARG A 593 -1.52 -8.90 22.90
C ARG A 593 -1.97 -7.48 23.20
N ARG A 594 -1.34 -6.81 24.19
CA ARG A 594 -1.60 -5.41 24.51
C ARG A 594 -1.24 -4.50 23.32
N LEU A 595 -0.04 -4.69 22.75
CA LEU A 595 0.41 -3.89 21.60
C LEU A 595 -0.49 -4.10 20.35
N LEU A 596 -0.97 -5.30 20.13
CA LEU A 596 -1.92 -5.61 19.06
C LEU A 596 -3.28 -4.93 19.24
N SER A 597 -3.72 -4.77 20.48
CA SER A 597 -5.00 -4.12 20.80
C SER A 597 -4.92 -2.59 20.76
N ASP A 598 -3.72 -2.02 20.75
CA ASP A 598 -3.49 -0.58 20.69
C ASP A 598 -3.76 -0.04 19.27
N PRO A 599 -4.39 1.14 19.12
CA PRO A 599 -4.63 1.75 17.81
C PRO A 599 -3.37 1.92 16.94
N ARG A 600 -2.18 2.02 17.54
CA ARG A 600 -0.89 2.11 16.82
C ARG A 600 -0.58 0.85 16.02
N SER A 601 -1.21 -0.29 16.32
CA SER A 601 -1.08 -1.52 15.53
C SER A 601 -1.60 -1.39 14.10
N SER A 602 -2.37 -0.32 13.78
CA SER A 602 -2.69 0.05 12.38
C SER A 602 -1.44 0.18 11.51
N ALA A 603 -0.27 0.44 12.12
CA ALA A 603 1.02 0.46 11.42
C ALA A 603 1.32 -0.85 10.65
N LEU A 604 0.80 -2.00 11.10
CA LEU A 604 0.90 -3.25 10.34
C LEU A 604 0.18 -3.16 8.99
N VAL A 605 -0.96 -2.49 8.93
CA VAL A 605 -1.68 -2.29 7.67
C VAL A 605 -0.94 -1.25 6.80
N ASP A 606 -0.57 -0.12 7.39
CA ASP A 606 0.03 1.00 6.67
C ASP A 606 1.41 0.66 6.11
N ASN A 607 2.19 -0.17 6.81
CA ASN A 607 3.57 -0.51 6.44
C ASN A 607 3.70 -1.94 5.91
N PHE A 608 3.31 -2.99 6.66
CA PHE A 608 3.48 -4.36 6.20
C PHE A 608 2.53 -4.69 5.04
N VAL A 609 1.20 -4.55 5.24
CA VAL A 609 0.19 -4.96 4.25
C VAL A 609 0.32 -4.16 2.96
N SER A 610 0.52 -2.85 3.05
CA SER A 610 0.64 -1.97 1.88
C SER A 610 1.83 -2.34 0.99
N GLN A 611 2.90 -2.87 1.56
CA GLN A 611 4.09 -3.33 0.83
C GLN A 611 3.93 -4.77 0.36
N TRP A 612 3.49 -5.70 1.23
CA TRP A 612 3.25 -7.10 0.87
C TRP A 612 2.31 -7.21 -0.34
N LEU A 613 1.21 -6.47 -0.35
CA LEU A 613 0.23 -6.46 -1.43
C LEU A 613 0.55 -5.45 -2.56
N ARG A 614 1.68 -4.74 -2.48
CA ARG A 614 2.12 -3.72 -3.46
C ARG A 614 1.15 -2.54 -3.61
N LEU A 615 0.34 -2.22 -2.60
CA LEU A 615 -0.63 -1.12 -2.68
C LEU A 615 0.04 0.26 -2.86
N ARG A 616 1.28 0.41 -2.42
CA ARG A 616 2.06 1.65 -2.64
C ARG A 616 2.29 1.93 -4.12
N ASN A 617 2.30 0.91 -4.96
CA ASN A 617 2.48 1.07 -6.40
C ASN A 617 1.23 1.65 -7.09
N LEU A 618 0.07 1.69 -6.41
CA LEU A 618 -1.14 2.30 -6.96
C LEU A 618 -0.91 3.75 -7.40
N ASP A 619 -0.10 4.53 -6.66
CA ASP A 619 0.15 5.95 -6.97
C ASP A 619 0.91 6.15 -8.29
N SER A 620 1.78 5.21 -8.64
CA SER A 620 2.56 5.25 -9.87
C SER A 620 1.85 4.63 -11.08
N GLN A 621 0.75 3.87 -10.84
CA GLN A 621 0.01 3.21 -11.91
C GLN A 621 -0.86 4.22 -12.65
N GLN A 622 -0.54 4.45 -13.90
CA GLN A 622 -1.40 5.25 -14.78
C GLN A 622 -2.36 4.34 -15.57
N ARG A 623 -3.51 4.89 -15.99
CA ARG A 623 -4.44 4.24 -16.91
C ARG A 623 -4.66 5.14 -18.11
N GLU A 624 -4.68 4.53 -19.29
CA GLU A 624 -5.00 5.27 -20.51
C GLU A 624 -6.49 5.63 -20.51
N SER A 625 -6.78 6.91 -20.55
CA SER A 625 -8.17 7.39 -20.44
C SER A 625 -9.03 7.01 -21.64
N ALA A 626 -8.43 6.69 -22.76
CA ALA A 626 -9.14 6.18 -23.93
C ALA A 626 -9.69 4.76 -23.69
N ASP A 627 -8.92 3.91 -23.00
CA ASP A 627 -9.29 2.52 -22.71
C ASP A 627 -10.12 2.39 -21.43
N TYR A 628 -9.86 3.27 -20.44
CA TYR A 628 -10.53 3.26 -19.12
C TYR A 628 -11.10 4.64 -18.76
N PRO A 629 -12.12 5.11 -19.51
CA PRO A 629 -12.69 6.45 -19.31
C PRO A 629 -13.36 6.64 -17.94
N GLU A 630 -13.79 5.57 -17.29
CA GLU A 630 -14.39 5.60 -15.95
C GLU A 630 -13.37 5.64 -14.81
N PHE A 631 -12.05 5.51 -15.09
CA PHE A 631 -11.02 5.57 -14.07
C PHE A 631 -10.75 7.02 -13.65
N ASP A 632 -10.70 7.25 -12.34
CA ASP A 632 -10.38 8.55 -11.73
C ASP A 632 -9.58 8.36 -10.41
N GLU A 633 -9.07 9.45 -9.85
CA GLU A 633 -8.31 9.39 -8.60
C GLU A 633 -9.16 9.02 -7.38
N ASN A 634 -10.46 9.29 -7.40
CA ASN A 634 -11.37 8.86 -6.34
C ASN A 634 -11.48 7.33 -6.31
N LEU A 635 -11.52 6.69 -7.49
CA LEU A 635 -11.51 5.24 -7.60
C LEU A 635 -10.17 4.63 -7.14
N ARG A 636 -9.02 5.26 -7.51
CA ARG A 636 -7.69 4.86 -7.03
C ARG A 636 -7.61 4.88 -5.51
N HIS A 637 -8.07 5.97 -4.88
CA HIS A 637 -8.13 6.09 -3.43
C HIS A 637 -9.05 5.03 -2.81
N ALA A 638 -10.20 4.78 -3.46
CA ALA A 638 -11.16 3.79 -2.99
C ALA A 638 -10.59 2.37 -3.04
N PHE A 639 -9.85 1.99 -4.07
CA PHE A 639 -9.15 0.72 -4.18
C PHE A 639 -8.14 0.49 -3.04
N ARG A 640 -7.35 1.51 -2.73
CA ARG A 640 -6.41 1.43 -1.61
C ARG A 640 -7.18 1.24 -0.30
N ARG A 641 -8.17 2.09 -0.06
CA ARG A 641 -8.92 2.11 1.19
C ARG A 641 -9.73 0.83 1.42
N GLU A 642 -10.28 0.25 0.36
CA GLU A 642 -10.93 -1.07 0.41
C GLU A 642 -10.01 -2.12 1.04
N THR A 643 -8.81 -2.27 0.48
CA THR A 643 -7.87 -3.32 0.90
C THR A 643 -7.32 -3.07 2.31
N GLU A 644 -7.01 -1.81 2.65
CA GLU A 644 -6.59 -1.42 4.01
C GLU A 644 -7.66 -1.73 5.05
N LEU A 645 -8.91 -1.37 4.78
CA LEU A 645 -10.04 -1.64 5.69
C LEU A 645 -10.33 -3.12 5.80
N PHE A 646 -10.27 -3.85 4.69
CA PHE A 646 -10.53 -5.28 4.66
C PHE A 646 -9.50 -6.04 5.50
N VAL A 647 -8.20 -5.93 5.18
CA VAL A 647 -7.15 -6.63 5.94
C VAL A 647 -7.07 -6.10 7.36
N GLY A 648 -7.17 -4.78 7.56
CA GLY A 648 -7.20 -4.17 8.89
C GLY A 648 -8.35 -4.70 9.77
N SER A 649 -9.50 -5.02 9.18
CA SER A 649 -10.61 -5.64 9.92
C SER A 649 -10.28 -7.07 10.35
N THR A 650 -9.62 -7.86 9.49
CA THR A 650 -9.24 -9.24 9.85
C THR A 650 -8.18 -9.30 10.96
N ILE A 651 -7.23 -8.34 10.95
CA ILE A 651 -6.22 -8.22 12.03
C ILE A 651 -6.88 -7.80 13.34
N ARG A 652 -7.69 -6.75 13.33
CA ARG A 652 -8.33 -6.19 14.53
C ARG A 652 -9.33 -7.17 15.17
N ASP A 653 -10.08 -7.91 14.36
CA ASP A 653 -11.08 -8.88 14.81
C ASP A 653 -10.47 -10.26 15.06
N ASP A 654 -9.15 -10.38 14.95
CA ASP A 654 -8.36 -11.62 15.13
C ASP A 654 -8.91 -12.79 14.31
N ARG A 655 -9.17 -12.57 13.01
CA ARG A 655 -9.70 -13.57 12.09
C ARG A 655 -8.60 -14.50 11.58
N SER A 656 -9.02 -15.61 10.97
CA SER A 656 -8.12 -16.49 10.24
C SER A 656 -7.47 -15.79 9.03
N LEU A 657 -6.21 -16.08 8.75
CA LEU A 657 -5.56 -15.66 7.50
C LEU A 657 -6.32 -16.16 6.27
N LEU A 658 -6.96 -17.33 6.36
CA LEU A 658 -7.73 -17.92 5.25
C LEU A 658 -8.94 -17.06 4.88
N GLU A 659 -9.44 -16.22 5.78
CA GLU A 659 -10.53 -15.27 5.49
C GLU A 659 -10.12 -14.23 4.43
N LEU A 660 -8.84 -13.95 4.29
CA LEU A 660 -8.33 -13.09 3.21
C LEU A 660 -8.68 -13.64 1.81
N LEU A 661 -8.85 -14.95 1.68
CA LEU A 661 -9.27 -15.61 0.44
C LEU A 661 -10.78 -15.93 0.45
N SER A 662 -11.33 -16.36 1.60
CA SER A 662 -12.68 -16.92 1.68
C SER A 662 -13.79 -15.91 1.97
N ALA A 663 -13.46 -14.66 2.31
CA ALA A 663 -14.44 -13.66 2.70
C ALA A 663 -15.50 -13.40 1.60
N ASN A 664 -16.76 -13.34 2.04
CA ASN A 664 -17.90 -12.97 1.20
C ASN A 664 -18.35 -11.51 1.43
N TYR A 665 -17.43 -10.64 1.81
CA TYR A 665 -17.68 -9.22 2.05
C TYR A 665 -16.52 -8.37 1.59
N THR A 666 -16.78 -7.09 1.38
CA THR A 666 -15.75 -6.06 1.14
C THR A 666 -16.14 -4.73 1.78
N PHE A 667 -15.31 -3.71 1.65
CA PHE A 667 -15.54 -2.35 2.13
C PHE A 667 -15.64 -1.39 0.95
N VAL A 668 -16.78 -0.72 0.81
CA VAL A 668 -17.03 0.18 -0.31
C VAL A 668 -17.64 1.49 0.16
N ASN A 669 -17.28 2.57 -0.52
CA ASN A 669 -18.06 3.81 -0.59
C ASN A 669 -18.92 3.81 -1.86
N GLU A 670 -19.70 4.86 -2.10
CA GLU A 670 -20.57 4.96 -3.28
C GLU A 670 -19.78 4.84 -4.60
N ARG A 671 -18.63 5.53 -4.72
CA ARG A 671 -17.82 5.49 -5.93
C ARG A 671 -17.35 4.08 -6.28
N LEU A 672 -16.89 3.32 -5.28
CA LEU A 672 -16.44 1.95 -5.48
C LEU A 672 -17.60 0.97 -5.67
N ALA A 673 -18.68 1.17 -4.95
CA ALA A 673 -19.87 0.34 -5.07
C ALA A 673 -20.46 0.41 -6.49
N ARG A 674 -20.54 1.61 -7.07
CA ARG A 674 -20.97 1.81 -8.47
C ARG A 674 -20.04 1.09 -9.44
N HIS A 675 -18.72 1.19 -9.23
CA HIS A 675 -17.73 0.50 -10.06
C HIS A 675 -17.89 -1.02 -10.02
N TYR A 676 -18.22 -1.56 -8.85
CA TYR A 676 -18.43 -2.99 -8.65
C TYR A 676 -19.82 -3.51 -8.98
N GLY A 677 -20.75 -2.62 -9.32
CA GLY A 677 -22.16 -2.96 -9.53
C GLY A 677 -22.93 -3.31 -8.25
N ILE A 678 -22.46 -2.83 -7.09
CA ILE A 678 -23.10 -3.04 -5.78
C ILE A 678 -24.10 -1.91 -5.52
N GLY A 679 -25.37 -2.27 -5.42
CA GLY A 679 -26.46 -1.30 -5.16
C GLY A 679 -26.60 -0.96 -3.66
N GLY A 680 -27.32 0.15 -3.38
CA GLY A 680 -27.72 0.54 -2.03
C GLY A 680 -26.63 1.16 -1.16
N VAL A 681 -25.53 1.58 -1.75
CA VAL A 681 -24.43 2.28 -1.06
C VAL A 681 -24.39 3.72 -1.55
N TYR A 682 -24.51 4.69 -0.65
CA TYR A 682 -24.54 6.13 -0.94
C TYR A 682 -23.53 6.88 -0.08
N GLY A 683 -22.89 7.90 -0.66
CA GLY A 683 -21.94 8.80 -0.02
C GLY A 683 -20.51 8.26 0.05
N ASP A 684 -19.64 9.11 0.55
CA ASP A 684 -18.18 8.91 0.59
C ASP A 684 -17.70 7.93 1.66
N ARG A 685 -18.52 7.66 2.69
CA ARG A 685 -18.13 6.82 3.82
C ARG A 685 -18.07 5.34 3.45
N PHE A 686 -16.91 4.71 3.70
CA PHE A 686 -16.75 3.28 3.55
C PHE A 686 -17.57 2.49 4.58
N ARG A 687 -18.18 1.41 4.11
CA ARG A 687 -18.93 0.46 4.94
C ARG A 687 -18.69 -0.96 4.46
N ARG A 688 -18.75 -1.89 5.40
CA ARG A 688 -18.73 -3.32 5.10
C ARG A 688 -20.03 -3.72 4.39
N VAL A 689 -19.90 -4.39 3.26
CA VAL A 689 -21.01 -4.91 2.47
C VAL A 689 -20.81 -6.39 2.24
N THR A 690 -21.85 -7.18 2.53
CA THR A 690 -21.84 -8.63 2.22
C THR A 690 -22.14 -8.81 0.74
N LEU A 691 -21.29 -9.60 0.08
CA LEU A 691 -21.45 -9.96 -1.32
C LEU A 691 -22.44 -11.12 -1.45
N GLY A 692 -23.30 -11.09 -2.46
CA GLY A 692 -24.23 -12.17 -2.76
C GLY A 692 -23.48 -13.45 -3.16
N GLU A 693 -24.14 -14.60 -3.01
CA GLU A 693 -23.52 -15.91 -3.32
C GLU A 693 -22.99 -16.02 -4.76
N ASN A 694 -23.65 -15.38 -5.72
CA ASN A 694 -23.24 -15.37 -7.13
C ASN A 694 -22.39 -14.16 -7.51
N HIS A 695 -21.93 -13.35 -6.55
CA HIS A 695 -21.11 -12.20 -6.87
C HIS A 695 -19.70 -12.69 -7.26
N PRO A 696 -19.13 -12.22 -8.39
CA PRO A 696 -17.85 -12.73 -8.90
C PRO A 696 -16.66 -12.40 -8.00
N ARG A 697 -16.83 -11.39 -7.12
CA ARG A 697 -15.79 -10.96 -6.17
C ARG A 697 -15.87 -11.77 -4.87
N GLY A 698 -14.77 -11.82 -4.16
CA GLY A 698 -14.67 -12.39 -2.84
C GLY A 698 -13.21 -12.48 -2.40
N GLY A 699 -12.94 -12.10 -1.16
CA GLY A 699 -11.58 -12.00 -0.64
C GLY A 699 -10.69 -11.07 -1.46
N LEU A 700 -9.38 -11.11 -1.21
CA LEU A 700 -8.38 -10.25 -1.87
C LEU A 700 -8.37 -10.33 -3.40
N LEU A 701 -8.67 -11.51 -3.97
CA LEU A 701 -8.61 -11.72 -5.41
C LEU A 701 -9.63 -10.85 -6.19
N GLY A 702 -10.67 -10.38 -5.52
CA GLY A 702 -11.68 -9.50 -6.10
C GLY A 702 -11.40 -8.00 -5.95
N HIS A 703 -10.34 -7.60 -5.26
CA HIS A 703 -10.06 -6.18 -4.98
C HIS A 703 -9.49 -5.47 -6.21
N GLY A 704 -10.12 -4.38 -6.61
CA GLY A 704 -9.72 -3.61 -7.79
C GLY A 704 -8.29 -3.09 -7.71
N GLY A 705 -7.81 -2.72 -6.53
CA GLY A 705 -6.44 -2.27 -6.32
C GLY A 705 -5.39 -3.33 -6.67
N LEU A 706 -5.62 -4.58 -6.29
CA LEU A 706 -4.71 -5.69 -6.60
C LEU A 706 -4.73 -6.05 -8.08
N LEU A 707 -5.91 -6.04 -8.69
CA LEU A 707 -6.08 -6.24 -10.12
C LEU A 707 -5.41 -5.13 -10.94
N MET A 708 -5.44 -3.89 -10.42
CA MET A 708 -4.81 -2.75 -11.05
C MET A 708 -3.29 -2.80 -11.00
N VAL A 709 -2.67 -3.08 -9.84
CA VAL A 709 -1.19 -3.14 -9.72
C VAL A 709 -0.56 -4.33 -10.45
N THR A 710 -1.39 -5.29 -10.87
CA THR A 710 -0.98 -6.48 -11.64
C THR A 710 -1.40 -6.41 -13.11
N SER A 711 -1.63 -5.21 -13.64
CA SER A 711 -2.03 -4.95 -15.02
C SER A 711 -1.16 -3.87 -15.68
N HIS A 712 -1.12 -3.86 -17.00
CA HIS A 712 -0.50 -2.77 -17.79
C HIS A 712 -1.41 -1.53 -17.84
N PRO A 713 -0.90 -0.36 -18.25
CA PRO A 713 -1.71 0.87 -18.33
C PRO A 713 -2.95 0.75 -19.24
N ASN A 714 -2.87 -0.01 -20.32
CA ASN A 714 -3.89 -0.13 -21.36
C ASN A 714 -4.54 -1.53 -21.45
N ARG A 715 -4.08 -2.52 -20.69
CA ARG A 715 -4.59 -3.89 -20.76
C ARG A 715 -4.29 -4.72 -19.53
N THR A 716 -4.95 -5.85 -19.38
CA THR A 716 -4.63 -6.87 -18.39
C THR A 716 -3.32 -7.61 -18.69
N SER A 717 -2.81 -8.32 -17.71
CA SER A 717 -1.64 -9.18 -17.86
C SER A 717 -1.78 -10.48 -17.04
N PRO A 718 -2.19 -11.58 -17.64
CA PRO A 718 -2.20 -12.88 -16.97
C PRO A 718 -0.85 -13.23 -16.35
N VAL A 719 0.24 -12.90 -17.04
CA VAL A 719 1.61 -13.13 -16.57
C VAL A 719 1.90 -12.39 -15.26
N LEU A 720 1.61 -11.08 -15.20
CA LEU A 720 1.83 -10.29 -13.97
C LEU A 720 0.93 -10.75 -12.83
N ARG A 721 -0.34 -11.09 -13.13
CA ARG A 721 -1.29 -11.63 -12.15
C ARG A 721 -0.82 -12.97 -11.60
N GLY A 722 -0.40 -13.88 -12.48
CA GLY A 722 0.12 -15.19 -12.09
C GLY A 722 1.42 -15.10 -11.30
N LYS A 723 2.37 -14.24 -11.74
CA LYS A 723 3.60 -13.95 -11.00
C LYS A 723 3.29 -13.47 -9.57
N TRP A 724 2.40 -12.48 -9.45
CA TRP A 724 2.00 -11.94 -8.15
C TRP A 724 1.38 -13.00 -7.23
N LEU A 725 0.52 -13.88 -7.77
CA LEU A 725 -0.08 -14.99 -7.01
C LEU A 725 0.98 -15.97 -6.51
N LEU A 726 1.92 -16.37 -7.36
CA LEU A 726 3.03 -17.24 -6.95
C LEU A 726 3.89 -16.61 -5.87
N GLU A 727 4.25 -15.33 -6.00
CA GLU A 727 5.15 -14.63 -5.08
C GLU A 727 4.48 -14.25 -3.77
N SER A 728 3.26 -13.67 -3.84
CA SER A 728 2.59 -13.05 -2.69
C SER A 728 1.69 -14.00 -1.94
N MET A 729 1.08 -15.00 -2.65
CA MET A 729 0.10 -15.92 -2.05
C MET A 729 0.66 -17.32 -1.83
N LEU A 730 1.59 -17.79 -2.65
CA LEU A 730 2.13 -19.15 -2.57
C LEU A 730 3.60 -19.22 -2.14
N GLY A 731 4.29 -18.08 -2.01
CA GLY A 731 5.70 -18.04 -1.60
C GLY A 731 6.66 -18.77 -2.53
N ALA A 732 6.28 -18.95 -3.80
CA ALA A 732 7.03 -19.68 -4.81
C ALA A 732 7.34 -18.79 -6.03
N PRO A 733 8.19 -17.78 -5.91
CA PRO A 733 8.49 -16.88 -7.01
C PRO A 733 9.03 -17.66 -8.22
N PRO A 734 8.57 -17.33 -9.45
CA PRO A 734 9.18 -17.85 -10.66
C PRO A 734 10.63 -17.35 -10.77
N PRO A 735 11.51 -18.03 -11.50
CA PRO A 735 12.83 -17.52 -11.81
C PRO A 735 12.74 -16.23 -12.62
N GLU A 736 13.76 -15.39 -12.53
CA GLU A 736 13.82 -14.19 -13.37
C GLU A 736 13.87 -14.56 -14.86
N PRO A 737 13.20 -13.78 -15.72
CA PRO A 737 13.22 -14.04 -17.15
C PRO A 737 14.67 -13.91 -17.69
N PRO A 738 15.05 -14.71 -18.69
CA PRO A 738 16.34 -14.53 -19.38
C PRO A 738 16.46 -13.11 -19.95
N PRO A 739 17.66 -12.54 -20.06
CA PRO A 739 17.84 -11.25 -20.69
C PRO A 739 17.39 -11.30 -22.16
N ASN A 740 16.77 -10.20 -22.64
CA ASN A 740 16.32 -10.04 -24.04
C ASN A 740 15.17 -10.96 -24.48
N VAL A 741 14.26 -11.32 -23.58
CA VAL A 741 13.01 -12.00 -23.98
C VAL A 741 12.20 -11.06 -24.87
N PRO A 742 11.83 -11.47 -26.11
CA PRO A 742 10.99 -10.66 -26.98
C PRO A 742 9.60 -10.48 -26.35
N GLY A 743 9.01 -9.31 -26.53
CA GLY A 743 7.64 -9.05 -26.13
C GLY A 743 6.65 -10.00 -26.82
N LEU A 744 5.51 -10.23 -26.18
CA LEU A 744 4.43 -10.99 -26.78
C LEU A 744 3.93 -10.28 -28.05
N PRO A 745 3.82 -10.94 -29.21
CA PRO A 745 3.31 -10.30 -30.43
C PRO A 745 1.89 -9.76 -30.24
N ASP A 746 1.54 -8.66 -30.89
CA ASP A 746 0.19 -8.07 -30.77
C ASP A 746 -0.88 -8.84 -31.55
N ARG A 747 -0.47 -9.68 -32.50
CA ARG A 747 -1.35 -10.53 -33.33
C ARG A 747 -0.86 -11.97 -33.37
N GLY A 748 -1.74 -12.90 -33.77
CA GLY A 748 -1.37 -14.26 -34.05
C GLY A 748 -0.36 -14.38 -35.21
N GLU A 749 0.27 -15.54 -35.38
CA GLU A 749 1.23 -15.80 -36.49
C GLU A 749 0.63 -15.63 -37.88
N ASP A 750 -0.66 -15.83 -38.02
CA ASP A 750 -1.46 -15.62 -39.24
C ASP A 750 -1.86 -14.16 -39.48
N GLY A 751 -1.53 -13.24 -38.52
CA GLY A 751 -1.88 -11.82 -38.57
C GLY A 751 -3.31 -11.52 -38.14
N GLU A 752 -4.11 -12.52 -37.75
CA GLU A 752 -5.47 -12.36 -37.24
C GLU A 752 -5.49 -11.95 -35.76
N PRO A 753 -6.59 -11.32 -35.28
CA PRO A 753 -6.77 -11.03 -33.87
C PRO A 753 -6.75 -12.33 -33.04
N ALA A 754 -5.79 -12.48 -32.19
CA ALA A 754 -5.69 -13.63 -31.28
C ALA A 754 -5.90 -13.18 -29.84
N SER A 755 -6.53 -13.98 -29.00
CA SER A 755 -6.67 -13.70 -27.58
C SER A 755 -5.28 -13.68 -26.90
N VAL A 756 -5.19 -13.02 -25.74
CA VAL A 756 -3.94 -13.04 -24.94
C VAL A 756 -3.58 -14.48 -24.58
N ARG A 757 -4.57 -15.33 -24.33
CA ARG A 757 -4.40 -16.76 -24.05
C ARG A 757 -3.73 -17.45 -25.24
N ASP A 758 -4.27 -17.35 -26.46
CA ASP A 758 -3.73 -18.03 -27.64
C ASP A 758 -2.26 -17.65 -27.87
N ARG A 759 -1.94 -16.36 -27.74
CA ARG A 759 -0.57 -15.85 -27.90
C ARG A 759 0.38 -16.39 -26.81
N LEU A 760 -0.09 -16.51 -25.58
CA LEU A 760 0.71 -17.09 -24.47
C LEU A 760 0.85 -18.60 -24.63
N GLU A 761 -0.16 -19.31 -25.11
CA GLU A 761 -0.09 -20.75 -25.40
C GLU A 761 0.90 -21.05 -26.53
N GLN A 762 0.89 -20.22 -27.56
CA GLN A 762 1.89 -20.28 -28.63
C GLN A 762 3.31 -19.99 -28.11
N HIS A 763 3.47 -18.97 -27.25
CA HIS A 763 4.73 -18.67 -26.60
C HIS A 763 5.23 -19.85 -25.73
N ARG A 764 4.34 -20.54 -25.03
CA ARG A 764 4.65 -21.72 -24.19
C ARG A 764 4.98 -22.98 -25.01
N ALA A 765 4.75 -23.00 -26.30
CA ALA A 765 5.20 -24.12 -27.15
C ALA A 765 6.74 -24.27 -27.08
N ASN A 766 7.46 -23.21 -26.75
CA ASN A 766 8.89 -23.30 -26.46
C ASN A 766 9.10 -23.85 -25.03
N PRO A 767 9.80 -24.98 -24.83
CA PRO A 767 10.01 -25.59 -23.51
C PRO A 767 10.73 -24.69 -22.52
N VAL A 768 11.61 -23.78 -22.98
CA VAL A 768 12.31 -22.83 -22.11
C VAL A 768 11.30 -21.83 -21.52
N CYS A 769 10.40 -21.30 -22.34
CA CYS A 769 9.34 -20.38 -21.90
C CYS A 769 8.31 -21.10 -21.01
N ALA A 770 7.93 -22.33 -21.37
CA ALA A 770 6.99 -23.16 -20.62
C ALA A 770 7.43 -23.40 -19.18
N SER A 771 8.73 -23.46 -18.89
CA SER A 771 9.26 -23.71 -17.54
C SER A 771 8.81 -22.67 -16.51
N CYS A 772 8.61 -21.41 -16.92
CA CYS A 772 8.12 -20.32 -16.07
C CYS A 772 6.60 -20.10 -16.25
N HIS A 773 6.11 -20.16 -17.50
CA HIS A 773 4.73 -19.80 -17.84
C HIS A 773 3.71 -20.88 -17.48
N ALA A 774 4.06 -22.18 -17.53
CA ALA A 774 3.12 -23.25 -17.22
C ALA A 774 2.54 -23.22 -15.79
N PRO A 775 3.31 -22.93 -14.71
CA PRO A 775 2.75 -22.75 -13.37
C PRO A 775 2.11 -21.37 -13.15
N MET A 776 2.42 -20.36 -13.96
CA MET A 776 2.08 -18.97 -13.73
C MET A 776 0.82 -18.52 -14.50
N ASP A 777 0.77 -18.76 -15.81
CA ASP A 777 -0.29 -18.25 -16.68
C ASP A 777 -1.69 -18.77 -16.31
N PRO A 778 -1.90 -20.05 -15.96
CA PRO A 778 -3.22 -20.55 -15.57
C PRO A 778 -3.83 -19.79 -14.39
N LEU A 779 -2.99 -19.40 -13.41
CA LEU A 779 -3.42 -18.60 -12.28
C LEU A 779 -3.90 -17.21 -12.71
N GLY A 780 -3.20 -16.60 -13.68
CA GLY A 780 -3.56 -15.30 -14.21
C GLY A 780 -4.81 -15.32 -15.09
N PHE A 781 -4.98 -16.36 -15.92
CA PHE A 781 -6.17 -16.53 -16.77
C PHE A 781 -7.46 -16.58 -15.97
N ALA A 782 -7.46 -17.18 -14.78
CA ALA A 782 -8.63 -17.22 -13.90
C ALA A 782 -9.14 -15.83 -13.48
N LEU A 783 -8.32 -14.80 -13.59
CA LEU A 783 -8.68 -13.43 -13.24
C LEU A 783 -8.98 -12.53 -14.45
N GLU A 784 -8.97 -13.06 -15.69
CA GLU A 784 -9.15 -12.24 -16.91
C GLU A 784 -10.56 -11.69 -17.09
N ASN A 785 -11.55 -12.25 -16.40
CA ASN A 785 -12.88 -11.63 -16.30
C ASN A 785 -12.87 -10.29 -15.55
N PHE A 786 -11.78 -9.95 -14.87
CA PHE A 786 -11.57 -8.60 -14.36
C PHE A 786 -10.62 -7.83 -15.29
N ASP A 787 -11.04 -6.68 -15.77
CA ASP A 787 -10.19 -5.80 -16.58
C ASP A 787 -9.03 -5.18 -15.77
N ALA A 788 -8.29 -4.23 -16.35
CA ALA A 788 -7.14 -3.62 -15.69
C ALA A 788 -7.49 -2.63 -14.56
N ILE A 789 -8.76 -2.25 -14.42
CA ILE A 789 -9.29 -1.47 -13.28
C ILE A 789 -10.24 -2.30 -12.40
N GLY A 790 -10.25 -3.61 -12.62
CA GLY A 790 -11.04 -4.53 -11.82
C GLY A 790 -12.55 -4.55 -12.14
N SER A 791 -13.02 -3.97 -13.26
CA SER A 791 -14.40 -4.12 -13.71
C SER A 791 -14.63 -5.52 -14.24
N TRP A 792 -15.83 -6.06 -14.03
CA TRP A 792 -16.17 -7.38 -14.55
C TRP A 792 -16.49 -7.32 -16.04
N ARG A 793 -15.93 -8.25 -16.83
CA ARG A 793 -16.14 -8.36 -18.27
C ARG A 793 -16.26 -9.83 -18.72
N THR A 794 -16.88 -10.04 -19.86
CA THR A 794 -17.02 -11.38 -20.50
C THR A 794 -16.32 -11.47 -21.84
N THR A 795 -15.85 -10.34 -22.36
CA THR A 795 -15.10 -10.22 -23.61
C THR A 795 -13.78 -9.51 -23.38
N SER A 796 -12.75 -9.92 -24.08
CA SER A 796 -11.42 -9.30 -24.07
C SER A 796 -11.42 -7.94 -24.81
N GLU A 797 -10.31 -7.23 -24.77
CA GLU A 797 -10.08 -6.00 -25.51
C GLU A 797 -10.18 -6.22 -27.04
N ALA A 798 -9.91 -7.43 -27.52
CA ALA A 798 -10.07 -7.83 -28.93
C ALA A 798 -11.52 -8.20 -29.29
N GLY A 799 -12.49 -8.09 -28.37
CA GLY A 799 -13.89 -8.45 -28.59
C GLY A 799 -14.17 -9.97 -28.57
N LEU A 800 -13.19 -10.80 -28.21
CA LEU A 800 -13.32 -12.24 -28.13
C LEU A 800 -13.87 -12.68 -26.75
N PRO A 801 -14.66 -13.76 -26.64
CA PRO A 801 -15.06 -14.31 -25.34
C PRO A 801 -13.84 -14.67 -24.50
N ILE A 802 -13.92 -14.40 -23.19
CA ILE A 802 -12.85 -14.72 -22.25
C ILE A 802 -12.98 -16.18 -21.81
N ASP A 803 -11.92 -16.94 -22.01
CA ASP A 803 -11.71 -18.24 -21.38
C ASP A 803 -10.88 -18.05 -20.10
N SER A 804 -11.53 -18.16 -18.94
CA SER A 804 -10.91 -18.04 -17.61
C SER A 804 -10.55 -19.38 -16.99
N SER A 805 -10.57 -20.47 -17.75
CA SER A 805 -10.14 -21.79 -17.27
C SER A 805 -8.63 -21.84 -17.02
N GLY A 806 -8.21 -22.70 -16.13
CA GLY A 806 -6.80 -22.94 -15.83
C GLY A 806 -6.57 -24.39 -15.43
N THR A 807 -5.41 -24.91 -15.81
CA THR A 807 -4.97 -26.24 -15.37
C THR A 807 -3.61 -26.10 -14.71
N MET A 808 -3.53 -26.44 -13.41
CA MET A 808 -2.25 -26.45 -12.71
C MET A 808 -1.33 -27.53 -13.27
N PRO A 809 0.00 -27.40 -13.13
CA PRO A 809 0.93 -28.48 -13.50
C PRO A 809 0.63 -29.82 -12.83
N SER A 810 -0.11 -29.81 -11.72
CA SER A 810 -0.60 -31.02 -11.01
C SER A 810 -1.79 -31.68 -11.67
N GLY A 811 -2.35 -31.11 -12.76
CA GLY A 811 -3.57 -31.57 -13.40
C GLY A 811 -4.88 -31.11 -12.75
N VAL A 812 -4.82 -30.26 -11.70
CA VAL A 812 -6.01 -29.67 -11.10
C VAL A 812 -6.59 -28.61 -12.04
N GLU A 813 -7.81 -28.80 -12.47
CA GLU A 813 -8.55 -27.87 -13.30
C GLU A 813 -9.41 -26.94 -12.45
N PHE A 814 -9.56 -25.69 -12.89
CA PHE A 814 -10.39 -24.68 -12.24
C PHE A 814 -10.84 -23.63 -13.25
N GLU A 815 -11.91 -22.90 -12.91
CA GLU A 815 -12.47 -21.87 -13.77
C GLU A 815 -12.76 -20.60 -12.96
N GLY A 816 -12.31 -19.47 -13.48
CA GLY A 816 -12.56 -18.14 -12.97
C GLY A 816 -12.03 -17.88 -11.56
N PRO A 817 -12.36 -16.71 -11.00
CA PRO A 817 -11.85 -16.30 -9.68
C PRO A 817 -12.32 -17.23 -8.54
N ALA A 818 -13.51 -17.79 -8.64
CA ALA A 818 -14.05 -18.71 -7.63
C ALA A 818 -13.29 -20.05 -7.61
N GLY A 819 -13.01 -20.61 -8.79
CA GLY A 819 -12.20 -21.82 -8.92
C GLY A 819 -10.77 -21.62 -8.45
N LEU A 820 -10.14 -20.51 -8.84
CA LEU A 820 -8.81 -20.15 -8.34
C LEU A 820 -8.78 -20.03 -6.81
N ARG A 821 -9.78 -19.38 -6.20
CA ARG A 821 -9.91 -19.26 -4.75
C ARG A 821 -10.00 -20.61 -4.05
N ALA A 822 -10.77 -21.53 -4.63
CA ALA A 822 -10.88 -22.90 -4.11
C ALA A 822 -9.54 -23.65 -4.17
N VAL A 823 -8.78 -23.49 -5.25
CA VAL A 823 -7.42 -24.04 -5.39
C VAL A 823 -6.48 -23.46 -4.31
N LEU A 824 -6.48 -22.16 -4.09
CA LEU A 824 -5.64 -21.53 -3.07
C LEU A 824 -6.03 -21.97 -1.65
N LEU A 825 -7.33 -22.12 -1.36
CA LEU A 825 -7.83 -22.60 -0.07
C LEU A 825 -7.51 -24.08 0.17
N SER A 826 -7.43 -24.91 -0.90
CA SER A 826 -6.97 -26.30 -0.78
C SER A 826 -5.45 -26.41 -0.49
N ARG A 827 -4.74 -25.27 -0.60
CA ARG A 827 -3.32 -25.12 -0.33
C ARG A 827 -3.09 -24.13 0.84
N ASP A 828 -3.91 -24.28 1.87
CA ASP A 828 -3.96 -23.39 3.05
C ASP A 828 -2.60 -23.24 3.75
N GLN A 829 -1.83 -24.32 3.84
CA GLN A 829 -0.50 -24.31 4.46
C GLN A 829 0.50 -23.48 3.65
N GLU A 830 0.48 -23.60 2.32
CA GLU A 830 1.36 -22.82 1.45
C GLU A 830 0.98 -21.33 1.52
N PHE A 831 -0.31 -21.00 1.51
CA PHE A 831 -0.77 -19.62 1.65
C PHE A 831 -0.41 -19.04 3.02
N ALA A 832 -0.78 -19.72 4.11
CA ALA A 832 -0.42 -19.28 5.46
C ALA A 832 1.10 -19.19 5.65
N GLY A 833 1.86 -20.12 5.04
CA GLY A 833 3.32 -20.12 5.04
C GLY A 833 3.92 -18.93 4.32
N ALA A 834 3.39 -18.56 3.17
CA ALA A 834 3.83 -17.38 2.42
C ALA A 834 3.61 -16.09 3.24
N VAL A 835 2.41 -15.92 3.83
CA VAL A 835 2.10 -14.76 4.69
C VAL A 835 2.99 -14.73 5.92
N THR A 836 3.15 -15.88 6.61
CA THR A 836 4.01 -16.00 7.80
C THR A 836 5.46 -15.64 7.47
N ALA A 837 6.00 -16.14 6.37
CA ALA A 837 7.36 -15.83 5.94
C ALA A 837 7.54 -14.33 5.64
N LYS A 838 6.58 -13.69 4.95
CA LYS A 838 6.61 -12.25 4.70
C LYS A 838 6.53 -11.44 5.99
N LEU A 839 5.65 -11.84 6.91
CA LEU A 839 5.48 -11.16 8.20
C LEU A 839 6.72 -11.34 9.10
N LEU A 840 7.36 -12.53 9.10
CA LEU A 840 8.61 -12.77 9.81
C LEU A 840 9.75 -11.92 9.23
N ALA A 841 9.90 -11.84 7.90
CA ALA A 841 10.89 -10.97 7.26
C ALA A 841 10.72 -9.50 7.66
N TYR A 842 9.48 -9.02 7.67
CA TYR A 842 9.14 -7.68 8.13
C TYR A 842 9.47 -7.46 9.62
N ALA A 843 9.15 -8.43 10.48
CA ALA A 843 9.41 -8.38 11.92
C ALA A 843 10.91 -8.35 12.24
N LEU A 844 11.71 -9.08 11.46
CA LEU A 844 13.17 -9.16 11.62
C LEU A 844 13.89 -7.96 10.96
N GLY A 845 13.25 -7.29 10.01
CA GLY A 845 13.88 -6.22 9.22
C GLY A 845 15.05 -6.69 8.37
N ARG A 846 14.98 -7.93 7.86
CA ARG A 846 15.96 -8.54 6.93
C ARG A 846 15.27 -9.56 6.02
N GLY A 847 15.96 -9.96 4.97
CA GLY A 847 15.57 -11.11 4.17
C GLY A 847 15.55 -12.40 5.01
N LEU A 848 14.70 -13.36 4.64
CA LEU A 848 14.72 -14.70 5.22
C LEU A 848 15.70 -15.58 4.44
N GLU A 849 16.49 -16.30 5.21
CA GLU A 849 17.44 -17.29 4.72
C GLU A 849 16.89 -18.72 4.93
N TYR A 850 17.63 -19.71 4.44
CA TYR A 850 17.22 -21.12 4.58
C TYR A 850 17.05 -21.54 6.04
N TYR A 851 17.86 -21.04 6.96
CA TYR A 851 17.82 -21.38 8.39
C TYR A 851 16.59 -20.79 9.13
N ASP A 852 15.85 -19.85 8.53
CA ASP A 852 14.57 -19.33 9.07
C ASP A 852 13.37 -20.23 8.73
N ARG A 853 13.49 -21.08 7.71
CA ARG A 853 12.39 -21.94 7.23
C ARG A 853 11.84 -22.91 8.27
N PRO A 854 12.68 -23.58 9.09
CA PRO A 854 12.20 -24.39 10.22
C PRO A 854 11.32 -23.60 11.18
N SER A 855 11.66 -22.36 11.52
CA SER A 855 10.84 -21.49 12.37
C SER A 855 9.50 -21.16 11.74
N VAL A 856 9.44 -20.87 10.44
CA VAL A 856 8.16 -20.65 9.73
C VAL A 856 7.27 -21.89 9.83
N ARG A 857 7.80 -23.10 9.57
CA ARG A 857 7.05 -24.35 9.68
C ARG A 857 6.59 -24.63 11.10
N GLN A 858 7.40 -24.32 12.11
CA GLN A 858 7.03 -24.44 13.52
C GLN A 858 5.86 -23.51 13.88
N ILE A 859 5.89 -22.26 13.45
CA ILE A 859 4.80 -21.28 13.63
C ILE A 859 3.51 -21.81 13.00
N LEU A 860 3.58 -22.33 11.79
CA LEU A 860 2.41 -22.88 11.09
C LEU A 860 1.81 -24.08 11.84
N ARG A 861 2.63 -25.04 12.25
CA ARG A 861 2.16 -26.19 13.05
C ARG A 861 1.51 -25.76 14.36
N ALA A 862 2.05 -24.74 15.02
CA ALA A 862 1.49 -24.21 16.27
C ALA A 862 0.18 -23.44 16.08
N SER A 863 0.00 -22.77 14.93
CA SER A 863 -1.18 -21.94 14.63
C SER A 863 -2.29 -22.68 13.88
N ALA A 864 -2.02 -23.87 13.31
CA ALA A 864 -3.00 -24.65 12.57
C ALA A 864 -4.25 -25.03 13.40
N PRO A 865 -4.13 -25.41 14.71
CA PRO A 865 -5.31 -25.68 15.55
C PRO A 865 -6.23 -24.46 15.72
N ASP A 866 -5.68 -23.25 15.62
CA ASP A 866 -6.40 -21.96 15.68
C ASP A 866 -6.78 -21.45 14.30
N GLU A 867 -6.78 -22.30 13.27
CA GLU A 867 -7.09 -21.92 11.89
C GLU A 867 -6.25 -20.75 11.36
N TYR A 868 -4.99 -20.67 11.75
CA TYR A 868 -4.06 -19.60 11.34
C TYR A 868 -4.57 -18.20 11.68
N ARG A 869 -5.07 -17.94 12.91
CA ARG A 869 -5.47 -16.60 13.34
C ARG A 869 -4.27 -15.65 13.37
N TRP A 870 -4.52 -14.37 13.11
CA TRP A 870 -3.48 -13.36 13.13
C TRP A 870 -2.69 -13.34 14.45
N SER A 871 -3.39 -13.41 15.59
CA SER A 871 -2.71 -13.43 16.90
C SER A 871 -1.84 -14.66 17.09
N SER A 872 -2.27 -15.85 16.62
CA SER A 872 -1.49 -17.09 16.74
C SER A 872 -0.21 -17.04 15.90
N ILE A 873 -0.29 -16.49 14.68
CA ILE A 873 0.88 -16.29 13.81
C ILE A 873 1.83 -15.25 14.42
N ILE A 874 1.33 -14.09 14.85
CA ILE A 874 2.15 -13.02 15.44
C ILE A 874 2.82 -13.49 16.73
N LEU A 875 2.08 -14.18 17.61
CA LEU A 875 2.66 -14.78 18.82
C LEU A 875 3.71 -15.84 18.49
N GLY A 876 3.44 -16.66 17.48
CA GLY A 876 4.41 -17.63 16.98
C GLY A 876 5.71 -16.95 16.52
N ILE A 877 5.62 -15.85 15.77
CA ILE A 877 6.78 -15.04 15.36
C ILE A 877 7.53 -14.49 16.58
N VAL A 878 6.81 -13.84 17.51
CA VAL A 878 7.43 -13.22 18.70
C VAL A 878 8.11 -14.26 19.60
N LYS A 879 7.58 -15.49 19.65
CA LYS A 879 8.15 -16.62 20.41
C LYS A 879 9.25 -17.37 19.66
N SER A 880 9.44 -17.13 18.36
CA SER A 880 10.41 -17.85 17.54
C SER A 880 11.87 -17.48 17.89
N GLU A 881 12.76 -18.42 17.60
CA GLU A 881 14.20 -18.23 17.83
C GLU A 881 14.76 -17.03 17.05
N PRO A 882 14.52 -16.83 15.73
CA PRO A 882 15.05 -15.68 15.01
C PRO A 882 14.55 -14.32 15.53
N PHE A 883 13.39 -14.27 16.20
CA PHE A 883 12.89 -13.04 16.78
C PHE A 883 13.51 -12.73 18.15
N GLN A 884 13.82 -13.75 18.97
CA GLN A 884 14.34 -13.57 20.33
C GLN A 884 15.84 -13.69 20.45
N ALA A 885 16.51 -14.20 19.44
CA ALA A 885 17.94 -14.44 19.42
C ALA A 885 18.60 -13.93 18.15
N ARG A 886 19.91 -13.93 18.13
CA ARG A 886 20.72 -13.68 16.92
C ARG A 886 22.05 -14.41 17.02
N ARG A 887 22.75 -14.54 15.89
CA ARG A 887 24.10 -15.10 15.83
C ARG A 887 25.14 -13.99 15.91
N SER A 888 26.21 -14.19 16.68
CA SER A 888 27.31 -13.23 16.77
C SER A 888 28.08 -13.12 15.46
N ARG A 889 28.89 -12.06 15.32
CA ARG A 889 29.64 -11.75 14.10
C ARG A 889 30.72 -12.82 13.81
N SER A 890 31.01 -13.09 12.52
CA SER A 890 32.13 -13.95 12.12
C SER A 890 33.48 -13.22 12.25
N ASP A 891 34.55 -13.96 12.48
CA ASP A 891 35.91 -13.41 12.59
C ASP A 891 36.41 -12.74 11.30
N ASP A 892 35.98 -13.23 10.13
CA ASP A 892 36.42 -12.71 8.83
C ASP A 892 36.04 -11.25 8.60
N VAL A 893 34.93 -10.82 9.12
CA VAL A 893 34.46 -9.41 9.02
C VAL A 893 35.22 -8.51 10.01
N SER A 894 35.63 -9.04 11.16
CA SER A 894 36.44 -8.31 12.13
C SER A 894 37.86 -8.03 11.58
N LEU A 895 38.45 -8.96 10.85
CA LEU A 895 39.74 -8.81 10.18
C LEU A 895 39.69 -7.80 9.01
N ALA A 896 38.58 -7.73 8.28
CA ALA A 896 38.38 -6.73 7.22
C ALA A 896 38.27 -5.30 7.77
N ALA A 897 37.54 -5.13 8.89
CA ALA A 897 37.42 -3.83 9.57
C ALA A 897 38.72 -3.34 10.20
N SER A 898 39.57 -4.27 10.68
CA SER A 898 40.90 -3.93 11.24
C SER A 898 41.96 -3.65 10.17
N ARG A 899 41.69 -4.05 8.91
CA ARG A 899 42.61 -3.83 7.77
C ARG A 899 42.24 -2.60 6.92
N ALA A 900 41.21 -1.85 7.27
CA ALA A 900 40.93 -0.57 6.60
C ALA A 900 42.14 0.36 6.90
N PRO A 901 42.89 0.84 5.90
CA PRO A 901 44.01 1.73 6.13
C PRO A 901 43.49 2.99 6.78
N ALA A 902 44.08 3.36 7.92
CA ALA A 902 43.93 4.66 8.52
C ALA A 902 44.27 5.70 7.43
N SER A 903 43.27 6.31 6.84
CA SER A 903 43.45 7.37 5.87
C SER A 903 44.16 8.52 6.57
N ARG A 904 45.33 8.84 6.07
CA ARG A 904 46.13 9.99 6.44
C ARG A 904 45.46 11.28 6.00
#